data_66d5010b889c85e436a3ba947b3e2754
#
_entry.id   66d5010b889c85e436a3ba947b3e2754
#
_cell.length_a   1.000
_cell.length_b   1.000
_cell.length_c   1.000
_cell.angle_alpha   90.00
_cell.angle_beta   90.00
_cell.angle_gamma   90.00
#
_symmetry.space_group_name_H-M   'P 1'
#
loop_
_entity.id
_entity.type
_entity.pdbx_description
1 polymer ?
#
loop_
_entity_poly.entity_id
_entity_poly.type
_entity_poly.pdbx_seq_one_letter_code
_entity_poly.pdbx_strand_id
1 'polypeptide(L)'
;MGNIEILAPAGSMESIYAAVRCGADAVYVGGSRFSARANATNFTDDELSNAVDYCHLHNVRVYQAINTLFFDNELEEVLKTAKRSAEIGVDAFIIQDIGAAMMIKQAIPDMKLNCSTQMTVHTKEGALLAKEMGYSRVVVSRELSVEQIKDICTAGIEVETFIHGALCMSVSGQCYMSAMIGSRSADRGLCAQACRLPFSAVKGRERYDLSLKDLSGLEHINELRNAGVCSLKIEGRMKRAEYVAAAVTACRSAADGKTPDMETLRAVFSRSGFTDGYLTGKLGADMFGTRQKEDVVSADAVFPQLRELYRKETKAVRADFYAEIKEGRPAKLEIITDGIRAAVTGDIPQKAMNRPTDKESLEKQLSKLGDTPYELGNVTADIDEGLILPASQLNALRRTAVGEADKLRLAAKRRKHTFGEAEINITKKHGHTKKTLRAEIMTAEQLDGITEDIELIIMSIDEVLKNTDKCRPFSDRLILSLPRFTADEEKLCQKLETAKSAGFKRILCTNFAHIRIGREAKLEMHGGFGLNVTNSLTARELAKLGLADFTASFEMKLGQINALASDIPYGIIAYGRLPLMLTRNCPVKQAVGGCKNCTGGLTDRTGRFFPVRCDGTASEVLNSEVLVMSDRLDEAEVSFVQLNFNDETPEKIKHIISAYKNGRKLDEEKMTRGLYYRGII
;
A
#
# COMPACT_ATOMS: atom_id res chain seq x y z
N MET A 1 16.49 18.67 13.70
CA MET A 1 15.78 17.88 12.66
C MET A 1 15.06 16.76 13.36
N GLY A 2 13.76 16.53 13.08
CA GLY A 2 12.98 15.46 13.71
C GLY A 2 13.53 14.08 13.39
N ASN A 3 13.29 13.12 14.30
CA ASN A 3 13.67 11.73 14.08
C ASN A 3 12.77 11.14 12.99
N ILE A 4 13.32 10.54 11.94
CA ILE A 4 12.55 9.87 10.87
C ILE A 4 12.04 8.51 11.37
N GLU A 5 10.76 8.22 11.18
CA GLU A 5 10.15 6.96 11.60
C GLU A 5 10.65 5.78 10.78
N ILE A 6 11.05 4.69 11.42
CA ILE A 6 11.29 3.39 10.77
C ILE A 6 10.06 2.52 10.98
N LEU A 7 9.34 2.23 9.90
CA LEU A 7 8.13 1.41 9.89
C LEU A 7 8.47 0.00 9.42
N ALA A 8 8.44 -0.95 10.36
CA ALA A 8 8.82 -2.34 10.13
C ALA A 8 7.61 -3.23 9.78
N PRO A 9 7.79 -4.25 8.93
CA PRO A 9 6.75 -5.25 8.65
C PRO A 9 6.67 -6.28 9.78
N ALA A 10 5.45 -6.69 10.16
CA ALA A 10 5.28 -7.81 11.08
C ALA A 10 4.13 -8.73 10.62
N GLY A 11 4.46 -10.02 10.44
CA GLY A 11 3.51 -11.07 10.11
C GLY A 11 3.30 -12.09 11.25
N SER A 12 4.01 -11.92 12.37
CA SER A 12 3.92 -12.79 13.57
C SER A 12 4.43 -12.06 14.80
N MET A 13 4.15 -12.56 16.00
CA MET A 13 4.70 -12.00 17.25
C MET A 13 6.24 -12.02 17.27
N GLU A 14 6.87 -13.06 16.72
CA GLU A 14 8.32 -13.10 16.61
C GLU A 14 8.87 -11.95 15.73
N SER A 15 8.19 -11.62 14.64
CA SER A 15 8.53 -10.45 13.81
C SER A 15 8.30 -9.12 14.53
N ILE A 16 7.30 -9.02 15.43
CA ILE A 16 7.09 -7.87 16.32
C ILE A 16 8.31 -7.71 17.25
N TYR A 17 8.71 -8.80 17.93
CA TYR A 17 9.89 -8.77 18.80
C TYR A 17 11.15 -8.36 18.05
N ALA A 18 11.36 -8.91 16.85
CA ALA A 18 12.49 -8.54 16.01
C ALA A 18 12.45 -7.04 15.61
N ALA A 19 11.30 -6.53 15.18
CA ALA A 19 11.13 -5.14 14.82
C ALA A 19 11.42 -4.17 15.98
N VAL A 20 10.75 -4.40 17.12
CA VAL A 20 10.81 -3.52 18.30
C VAL A 20 12.22 -3.54 18.89
N ARG A 21 12.79 -4.74 19.12
CA ARG A 21 14.10 -4.89 19.75
C ARG A 21 15.27 -4.45 18.89
N CYS A 22 15.07 -4.38 17.56
CA CYS A 22 16.06 -3.85 16.63
C CYS A 22 15.87 -2.34 16.34
N GLY A 23 14.89 -1.68 16.95
CA GLY A 23 14.76 -0.21 16.94
C GLY A 23 13.77 0.34 15.92
N ALA A 24 12.69 -0.36 15.59
CA ALA A 24 11.57 0.22 14.84
C ALA A 24 10.78 1.22 15.70
N ASP A 25 10.30 2.31 15.07
CA ASP A 25 9.43 3.31 15.71
C ASP A 25 7.94 2.98 15.52
N ALA A 26 7.65 2.19 14.50
CA ALA A 26 6.32 1.68 14.23
C ALA A 26 6.39 0.31 13.54
N VAL A 27 5.32 -0.47 13.68
CA VAL A 27 5.14 -1.72 12.95
C VAL A 27 3.85 -1.68 12.15
N TYR A 28 3.81 -2.36 11.00
CA TYR A 28 2.55 -2.57 10.28
C TYR A 28 2.23 -4.05 10.18
N VAL A 29 0.99 -4.35 10.53
CA VAL A 29 0.45 -5.71 10.63
C VAL A 29 -0.72 -5.91 9.68
N GLY A 30 -1.12 -7.15 9.42
CA GLY A 30 -2.36 -7.51 8.77
C GLY A 30 -3.28 -8.22 9.76
N GLY A 31 -4.57 -7.91 9.74
CA GLY A 31 -5.58 -8.74 10.38
C GLY A 31 -5.84 -10.02 9.59
N SER A 32 -6.61 -10.94 10.16
CA SER A 32 -6.99 -12.22 9.54
C SER A 32 -7.69 -12.07 8.19
N ARG A 33 -8.27 -10.90 7.92
CA ARG A 33 -8.98 -10.55 6.69
C ARG A 33 -8.52 -9.18 6.16
N PHE A 34 -8.85 -8.88 4.88
CA PHE A 34 -8.76 -7.55 4.28
C PHE A 34 -7.34 -6.96 4.14
N SER A 35 -6.34 -7.81 4.05
CA SER A 35 -4.95 -7.40 3.94
C SER A 35 -4.32 -7.81 2.61
N ALA A 36 -3.55 -6.93 1.99
CA ALA A 36 -2.84 -7.18 0.72
C ALA A 36 -1.78 -8.29 0.77
N ARG A 37 -1.67 -9.00 1.89
CA ARG A 37 -0.85 -10.20 2.07
C ARG A 37 -1.71 -11.28 2.74
N ALA A 38 -2.78 -11.71 2.06
CA ALA A 38 -3.71 -12.72 2.57
C ALA A 38 -3.02 -14.05 2.95
N ASN A 39 -1.92 -14.40 2.29
CA ASN A 39 -1.13 -15.60 2.57
C ASN A 39 -0.10 -15.42 3.72
N ALA A 40 0.00 -14.27 4.37
CA ALA A 40 0.77 -14.11 5.60
C ALA A 40 0.02 -14.75 6.77
N THR A 41 0.73 -15.07 7.86
CA THR A 41 0.11 -15.67 9.07
C THR A 41 -0.93 -14.74 9.70
N ASN A 42 -0.95 -13.47 9.46
CA ASN A 42 -1.88 -12.46 9.95
C ASN A 42 -2.34 -12.69 11.41
N PHE A 43 -2.77 -11.63 12.07
CA PHE A 43 -3.11 -11.66 13.49
C PHE A 43 -4.61 -11.90 13.71
N THR A 44 -4.97 -12.78 14.64
CA THR A 44 -6.28 -12.81 15.27
C THR A 44 -6.48 -11.56 16.15
N ASP A 45 -7.70 -11.28 16.62
CA ASP A 45 -7.95 -10.14 17.50
C ASP A 45 -7.15 -10.20 18.80
N ASP A 46 -7.03 -11.39 19.41
CA ASP A 46 -6.26 -11.60 20.64
C ASP A 46 -4.76 -11.42 20.41
N GLU A 47 -4.23 -11.97 19.33
CA GLU A 47 -2.83 -11.76 18.93
C GLU A 47 -2.55 -10.29 18.59
N LEU A 48 -3.49 -9.60 17.93
CA LEU A 48 -3.38 -8.18 17.65
C LEU A 48 -3.39 -7.34 18.92
N SER A 49 -4.24 -7.69 19.90
CA SER A 49 -4.25 -7.02 21.23
C SER A 49 -2.92 -7.19 21.93
N ASN A 50 -2.37 -8.40 21.97
CA ASN A 50 -1.06 -8.68 22.57
C ASN A 50 0.07 -7.93 21.85
N ALA A 51 0.01 -7.84 20.52
CA ALA A 51 0.98 -7.12 19.71
C ALA A 51 0.94 -5.61 19.97
N VAL A 52 -0.27 -5.02 20.05
CA VAL A 52 -0.48 -3.60 20.38
C VAL A 52 0.04 -3.30 21.78
N ASP A 53 -0.33 -4.08 22.78
CA ASP A 53 0.11 -3.88 24.16
C ASP A 53 1.65 -3.95 24.27
N TYR A 54 2.28 -4.96 23.64
CA TYR A 54 3.73 -5.08 23.61
C TYR A 54 4.40 -3.88 22.95
N CYS A 55 3.93 -3.48 21.76
CA CYS A 55 4.47 -2.33 21.05
C CYS A 55 4.31 -1.04 21.86
N HIS A 56 3.13 -0.80 22.42
CA HIS A 56 2.85 0.40 23.19
C HIS A 56 3.71 0.50 24.48
N LEU A 57 3.99 -0.61 25.14
CA LEU A 57 4.91 -0.63 26.28
C LEU A 57 6.35 -0.23 25.89
N HIS A 58 6.72 -0.42 24.60
CA HIS A 58 8.02 -0.02 24.07
C HIS A 58 8.00 1.34 23.31
N ASN A 59 6.91 2.11 23.40
CA ASN A 59 6.70 3.37 22.68
C ASN A 59 6.69 3.21 21.14
N VAL A 60 6.34 2.03 20.62
CA VAL A 60 6.23 1.69 19.20
C VAL A 60 4.77 1.72 18.77
N ARG A 61 4.48 2.38 17.64
CA ARG A 61 3.11 2.47 17.07
C ARG A 61 2.76 1.23 16.26
N VAL A 62 1.46 0.94 16.17
CA VAL A 62 0.95 -0.20 15.38
C VAL A 62 -0.02 0.31 14.32
N TYR A 63 0.30 0.05 13.05
CA TYR A 63 -0.57 0.37 11.91
C TYR A 63 -1.14 -0.90 11.32
N GLN A 64 -2.47 -0.96 11.17
CA GLN A 64 -3.10 -2.13 10.56
C GLN A 64 -3.40 -1.88 9.08
N ALA A 65 -2.99 -2.84 8.26
CA ALA A 65 -3.29 -2.84 6.84
C ALA A 65 -4.69 -3.42 6.58
N ILE A 66 -5.62 -2.57 6.16
CA ILE A 66 -6.94 -2.88 5.60
C ILE A 66 -6.90 -2.39 4.15
N ASN A 67 -5.92 -2.89 3.38
CA ASN A 67 -5.48 -2.30 2.14
C ASN A 67 -5.74 -3.19 0.91
N THR A 68 -6.91 -3.80 0.88
CA THR A 68 -7.48 -4.45 -0.30
C THR A 68 -8.64 -3.64 -0.85
N LEU A 69 -9.07 -3.92 -2.07
CA LEU A 69 -10.37 -3.48 -2.58
C LEU A 69 -11.47 -4.36 -2.00
N PHE A 70 -12.66 -3.80 -1.85
CA PHE A 70 -13.82 -4.50 -1.29
C PHE A 70 -14.98 -4.56 -2.29
N PHE A 71 -15.80 -5.60 -2.15
CA PHE A 71 -17.09 -5.66 -2.79
C PHE A 71 -18.19 -5.22 -1.80
N ASP A 72 -19.37 -4.84 -2.30
CA ASP A 72 -20.46 -4.31 -1.47
C ASP A 72 -20.83 -5.24 -0.30
N ASN A 73 -20.84 -6.55 -0.54
CA ASN A 73 -21.16 -7.54 0.50
C ASN A 73 -20.10 -7.72 1.59
N GLU A 74 -18.97 -7.05 1.50
CA GLU A 74 -17.88 -7.11 2.48
C GLU A 74 -17.82 -5.87 3.38
N LEU A 75 -18.46 -4.77 3.00
CA LEU A 75 -18.32 -3.46 3.64
C LEU A 75 -18.74 -3.45 5.12
N GLU A 76 -19.80 -4.16 5.49
CA GLU A 76 -20.19 -4.30 6.88
C GLU A 76 -19.13 -4.98 7.74
N GLU A 77 -18.51 -6.04 7.22
CA GLU A 77 -17.47 -6.77 7.92
C GLU A 77 -16.17 -5.95 8.02
N VAL A 78 -15.86 -5.15 6.99
CA VAL A 78 -14.77 -4.18 7.03
C VAL A 78 -14.98 -3.17 8.14
N LEU A 79 -16.19 -2.61 8.26
CA LEU A 79 -16.52 -1.66 9.31
C LEU A 79 -16.42 -2.28 10.71
N LYS A 80 -16.94 -3.49 10.90
CA LYS A 80 -16.83 -4.23 12.18
C LYS A 80 -15.36 -4.46 12.54
N THR A 81 -14.55 -4.90 11.57
CA THR A 81 -13.11 -5.10 11.75
C THR A 81 -12.40 -3.80 12.15
N ALA A 82 -12.71 -2.68 11.47
CA ALA A 82 -12.11 -1.39 11.79
C ALA A 82 -12.49 -0.91 13.20
N LYS A 83 -13.76 -1.00 13.59
CA LYS A 83 -14.21 -0.65 14.95
C LYS A 83 -13.50 -1.49 16.01
N ARG A 84 -13.45 -2.82 15.83
CA ARG A 84 -12.77 -3.74 16.74
C ARG A 84 -11.28 -3.43 16.89
N SER A 85 -10.59 -3.16 15.78
CA SER A 85 -9.17 -2.81 15.79
C SER A 85 -8.90 -1.47 16.47
N ALA A 86 -9.81 -0.50 16.32
CA ALA A 86 -9.74 0.78 17.03
C ALA A 86 -9.90 0.59 18.54
N GLU A 87 -10.84 -0.27 18.99
CA GLU A 87 -11.02 -0.65 20.40
C GLU A 87 -9.77 -1.34 20.98
N ILE A 88 -9.12 -2.20 20.20
CA ILE A 88 -7.85 -2.86 20.58
C ILE A 88 -6.74 -1.81 20.80
N GLY A 89 -6.75 -0.70 20.04
CA GLY A 89 -5.81 0.39 20.21
C GLY A 89 -4.82 0.55 19.04
N VAL A 90 -5.16 0.08 17.84
CA VAL A 90 -4.37 0.33 16.63
C VAL A 90 -4.28 1.84 16.37
N ASP A 91 -3.09 2.35 16.04
CA ASP A 91 -2.82 3.79 15.91
C ASP A 91 -3.27 4.41 14.60
N ALA A 92 -3.29 3.61 13.51
CA ALA A 92 -3.77 4.04 12.19
C ALA A 92 -4.13 2.85 11.30
N PHE A 93 -4.99 3.09 10.31
CA PHE A 93 -5.25 2.14 9.23
C PHE A 93 -4.52 2.54 7.96
N ILE A 94 -3.92 1.56 7.26
CA ILE A 94 -3.39 1.71 5.90
C ILE A 94 -4.47 1.17 4.97
N ILE A 95 -5.08 2.03 4.15
CA ILE A 95 -6.28 1.70 3.38
C ILE A 95 -6.13 2.07 1.90
N GLN A 96 -6.68 1.22 1.01
CA GLN A 96 -6.68 1.41 -0.44
C GLN A 96 -8.05 1.87 -0.96
N ASP A 97 -9.12 1.23 -0.50
CA ASP A 97 -10.47 1.47 -1.00
C ASP A 97 -11.02 2.81 -0.50
N ILE A 98 -11.38 3.70 -1.44
CA ILE A 98 -11.84 5.07 -1.14
C ILE A 98 -13.17 5.04 -0.38
N GLY A 99 -14.11 4.22 -0.83
CA GLY A 99 -15.44 4.13 -0.22
C GLY A 99 -15.35 3.61 1.21
N ALA A 100 -14.56 2.57 1.43
CA ALA A 100 -14.31 2.04 2.77
C ALA A 100 -13.55 3.03 3.66
N ALA A 101 -12.59 3.79 3.10
CA ALA A 101 -11.89 4.83 3.86
C ALA A 101 -12.86 5.91 4.38
N MET A 102 -13.75 6.40 3.53
CA MET A 102 -14.74 7.42 3.92
C MET A 102 -15.80 6.86 4.88
N MET A 103 -16.20 5.62 4.70
CA MET A 103 -17.08 4.90 5.65
C MET A 103 -16.43 4.79 7.04
N ILE A 104 -15.15 4.38 7.11
CA ILE A 104 -14.41 4.30 8.37
C ILE A 104 -14.25 5.70 8.98
N LYS A 105 -13.95 6.72 8.18
CA LYS A 105 -13.81 8.10 8.63
C LYS A 105 -15.12 8.65 9.22
N GLN A 106 -16.26 8.28 8.65
CA GLN A 106 -17.57 8.64 9.19
C GLN A 106 -17.85 7.90 10.51
N ALA A 107 -17.52 6.61 10.59
CA ALA A 107 -17.77 5.78 11.76
C ALA A 107 -16.79 6.01 12.92
N ILE A 108 -15.56 6.41 12.64
CA ILE A 108 -14.47 6.64 13.61
C ILE A 108 -13.72 7.92 13.19
N PRO A 109 -14.31 9.11 13.45
CA PRO A 109 -13.82 10.38 12.87
C PRO A 109 -12.38 10.75 13.26
N ASP A 110 -11.94 10.34 14.43
CA ASP A 110 -10.60 10.62 14.98
C ASP A 110 -9.54 9.56 14.62
N MET A 111 -9.94 8.47 13.93
CA MET A 111 -8.99 7.46 13.44
C MET A 111 -8.11 8.03 12.33
N LYS A 112 -6.80 7.80 12.45
CA LYS A 112 -5.84 8.15 11.41
C LYS A 112 -5.93 7.16 10.26
N LEU A 113 -6.09 7.68 9.04
CA LEU A 113 -6.08 6.90 7.81
C LEU A 113 -4.81 7.23 7.01
N ASN A 114 -4.02 6.22 6.71
CA ASN A 114 -2.85 6.31 5.84
C ASN A 114 -3.24 5.78 4.46
N CYS A 115 -3.10 6.62 3.43
CA CYS A 115 -3.34 6.26 2.04
C CYS A 115 -2.34 5.17 1.63
N SER A 116 -2.82 3.99 1.26
CA SER A 116 -1.96 2.89 0.82
C SER A 116 -1.20 3.22 -0.45
N THR A 117 0.03 2.69 -0.61
CA THR A 117 0.75 2.76 -1.90
C THR A 117 -0.07 2.19 -3.08
N GLN A 118 -1.02 1.29 -2.81
CA GLN A 118 -1.92 0.73 -3.82
C GLN A 118 -2.97 1.72 -4.35
N MET A 119 -3.13 2.90 -3.73
CA MET A 119 -3.89 4.02 -4.30
C MET A 119 -3.12 4.78 -5.38
N THR A 120 -1.90 4.39 -5.67
CA THR A 120 -1.07 4.92 -6.77
C THR A 120 -0.79 6.43 -6.66
N VAL A 121 -0.64 6.95 -5.43
CA VAL A 121 -0.27 8.36 -5.24
C VAL A 121 1.20 8.54 -5.63
N HIS A 122 1.44 9.26 -6.73
CA HIS A 122 2.76 9.44 -7.31
C HIS A 122 3.07 10.88 -7.74
N THR A 123 2.18 11.82 -7.40
CA THR A 123 2.34 13.24 -7.69
C THR A 123 1.83 14.09 -6.52
N LYS A 124 2.18 15.37 -6.53
CA LYS A 124 1.74 16.36 -5.54
C LYS A 124 0.22 16.53 -5.55
N GLU A 125 -0.40 16.63 -6.73
CA GLU A 125 -1.85 16.82 -6.85
C GLU A 125 -2.62 15.60 -6.28
N GLY A 126 -2.07 14.39 -6.46
CA GLY A 126 -2.63 13.20 -5.84
C GLY A 126 -2.54 13.22 -4.30
N ALA A 127 -1.44 13.73 -3.75
CA ALA A 127 -1.26 13.87 -2.31
C ALA A 127 -2.17 14.97 -1.72
N LEU A 128 -2.38 16.07 -2.46
CA LEU A 128 -3.31 17.13 -2.08
C LEU A 128 -4.76 16.61 -2.05
N LEU A 129 -5.18 15.81 -3.03
CA LEU A 129 -6.51 15.21 -3.00
C LEU A 129 -6.67 14.27 -1.80
N ALA A 130 -5.67 13.42 -1.52
CA ALA A 130 -5.69 12.56 -0.34
C ALA A 130 -5.84 13.37 0.96
N LYS A 131 -5.14 14.51 1.07
CA LYS A 131 -5.26 15.44 2.20
C LYS A 131 -6.66 16.03 2.30
N GLU A 132 -7.26 16.50 1.19
CA GLU A 132 -8.62 17.03 1.13
C GLU A 132 -9.65 15.97 1.58
N MET A 133 -9.44 14.71 1.24
CA MET A 133 -10.26 13.59 1.69
C MET A 133 -10.05 13.21 3.16
N GLY A 134 -9.12 13.85 3.87
CA GLY A 134 -8.87 13.64 5.29
C GLY A 134 -7.94 12.49 5.62
N TYR A 135 -7.13 12.00 4.69
CA TYR A 135 -6.03 11.12 5.01
C TYR A 135 -4.96 11.86 5.81
N SER A 136 -4.35 11.17 6.77
CA SER A 136 -3.29 11.72 7.63
C SER A 136 -1.91 11.60 6.99
N ARG A 137 -1.71 10.58 6.15
CA ARG A 137 -0.43 10.24 5.52
C ARG A 137 -0.66 9.63 4.15
N VAL A 138 0.28 9.85 3.23
CA VAL A 138 0.35 9.13 1.95
C VAL A 138 1.57 8.23 1.90
N VAL A 139 1.36 6.95 1.55
CA VAL A 139 2.44 6.03 1.19
C VAL A 139 2.63 6.14 -0.32
N VAL A 140 3.64 6.86 -0.73
CA VAL A 140 3.87 7.14 -2.15
C VAL A 140 4.23 5.88 -2.95
N SER A 141 4.02 5.94 -4.25
CA SER A 141 4.44 4.88 -5.18
C SER A 141 5.95 4.65 -5.10
N ARG A 142 6.38 3.40 -5.31
CA ARG A 142 7.80 2.99 -5.20
C ARG A 142 8.65 3.42 -6.38
N GLU A 143 8.00 3.84 -7.45
CA GLU A 143 8.59 4.13 -8.75
C GLU A 143 9.09 5.57 -8.89
N LEU A 144 9.19 6.31 -7.77
CA LEU A 144 9.53 7.73 -7.71
C LEU A 144 11.00 7.97 -7.41
N SER A 145 11.54 9.05 -7.98
CA SER A 145 12.84 9.60 -7.60
C SER A 145 12.73 10.44 -6.31
N VAL A 146 13.88 10.67 -5.65
CA VAL A 146 13.95 11.55 -4.47
C VAL A 146 13.40 12.95 -4.77
N GLU A 147 13.65 13.48 -5.98
CA GLU A 147 13.14 14.79 -6.40
C GLU A 147 11.61 14.81 -6.49
N GLN A 148 11.00 13.77 -7.08
CA GLN A 148 9.54 13.65 -7.15
C GLN A 148 8.94 13.50 -5.75
N ILE A 149 9.57 12.72 -4.86
CA ILE A 149 9.14 12.59 -3.46
C ILE A 149 9.23 13.94 -2.72
N LYS A 150 10.30 14.72 -2.96
CA LYS A 150 10.47 16.05 -2.39
C LYS A 150 9.35 16.99 -2.81
N ASP A 151 8.94 16.97 -4.08
CA ASP A 151 7.80 17.78 -4.55
C ASP A 151 6.50 17.37 -3.83
N ILE A 152 6.22 16.06 -3.72
CA ILE A 152 5.05 15.56 -2.98
C ILE A 152 5.05 16.00 -1.52
N CYS A 153 6.20 16.05 -0.85
CA CYS A 153 6.32 16.53 0.54
C CYS A 153 5.83 17.99 0.70
N THR A 154 5.89 18.80 -0.38
CA THR A 154 5.37 20.18 -0.34
C THR A 154 3.84 20.27 -0.24
N ALA A 155 3.10 19.18 -0.42
CA ALA A 155 1.65 19.13 -0.24
C ALA A 155 1.19 19.33 1.21
N GLY A 156 2.12 19.22 2.18
CA GLY A 156 1.82 19.45 3.60
C GLY A 156 0.91 18.36 4.21
N ILE A 157 1.07 17.13 3.76
CA ILE A 157 0.58 15.89 4.34
C ILE A 157 1.79 15.03 4.71
N GLU A 158 1.68 14.16 5.72
CA GLU A 158 2.77 13.22 6.03
C GLU A 158 3.08 12.31 4.83
N VAL A 159 4.36 12.17 4.50
CA VAL A 159 4.83 11.32 3.39
C VAL A 159 5.63 10.15 3.92
N GLU A 160 5.24 8.94 3.52
CA GLU A 160 5.92 7.67 3.80
C GLU A 160 6.42 7.08 2.49
N THR A 161 7.68 6.62 2.46
CA THR A 161 8.27 5.95 1.29
C THR A 161 8.88 4.61 1.64
N PHE A 162 8.92 3.68 0.69
CA PHE A 162 9.65 2.44 0.87
C PHE A 162 11.16 2.68 0.80
N ILE A 163 11.90 2.06 1.72
CA ILE A 163 13.35 2.20 1.81
C ILE A 163 14.09 0.89 1.53
N HIS A 164 13.48 -0.25 1.83
CA HIS A 164 14.10 -1.56 1.63
C HIS A 164 13.08 -2.65 1.35
N GLY A 165 13.48 -3.65 0.55
CA GLY A 165 12.76 -4.88 0.31
C GLY A 165 12.24 -5.06 -1.12
N ALA A 166 11.31 -5.98 -1.32
CA ALA A 166 10.88 -6.41 -2.64
C ALA A 166 10.25 -5.30 -3.49
N LEU A 167 10.80 -5.08 -4.70
CA LEU A 167 10.15 -4.24 -5.71
C LEU A 167 9.14 -5.05 -6.52
N CYS A 168 8.00 -4.40 -6.83
CA CYS A 168 7.08 -4.86 -7.86
C CYS A 168 7.54 -4.37 -9.24
N MET A 169 7.25 -5.14 -10.29
CA MET A 169 7.44 -4.68 -11.67
C MET A 169 6.39 -3.65 -12.07
N SER A 170 5.13 -3.90 -11.67
CA SER A 170 4.03 -2.98 -11.90
C SER A 170 4.02 -1.85 -10.90
N VAL A 171 3.63 -0.66 -11.34
CA VAL A 171 3.22 0.43 -10.47
C VAL A 171 2.20 -0.10 -9.45
N SER A 172 2.38 0.28 -8.19
CA SER A 172 1.56 -0.22 -7.09
C SER A 172 0.08 0.06 -7.31
N GLY A 173 -0.79 -0.96 -7.09
CA GLY A 173 -2.25 -0.86 -7.32
C GLY A 173 -2.68 -0.94 -8.80
N GLN A 174 -1.75 -1.19 -9.73
CA GLN A 174 -2.03 -1.22 -11.17
C GLN A 174 -1.60 -2.55 -11.82
N CYS A 175 -1.69 -3.66 -11.07
CA CYS A 175 -1.33 -5.00 -11.54
C CYS A 175 -2.51 -5.97 -11.50
N TYR A 176 -3.01 -6.35 -12.68
CA TYR A 176 -4.12 -7.27 -12.87
C TYR A 176 -3.67 -8.63 -13.43
N MET A 177 -2.35 -8.83 -13.65
CA MET A 177 -1.83 -10.03 -14.31
C MET A 177 -2.17 -11.31 -13.56
N SER A 178 -2.02 -11.31 -12.24
CA SER A 178 -2.28 -12.48 -11.41
C SER A 178 -3.78 -12.86 -11.41
N ALA A 179 -4.68 -11.89 -11.47
CA ALA A 179 -6.12 -12.10 -11.60
C ALA A 179 -6.47 -12.69 -12.97
N MET A 180 -5.92 -12.13 -14.04
CA MET A 180 -6.21 -12.59 -15.40
C MET A 180 -5.68 -14.00 -15.69
N ILE A 181 -4.48 -14.34 -15.20
CA ILE A 181 -3.88 -15.68 -15.43
C ILE A 181 -4.51 -16.74 -14.52
N GLY A 182 -4.80 -16.42 -13.25
CA GLY A 182 -5.17 -17.43 -12.25
C GLY A 182 -6.28 -17.02 -11.29
N SER A 183 -7.10 -16.02 -11.61
CA SER A 183 -8.20 -15.49 -10.76
C SER A 183 -7.76 -15.01 -9.36
N ARG A 184 -6.47 -14.74 -9.15
CA ARG A 184 -5.87 -14.31 -7.88
C ARG A 184 -5.55 -12.82 -7.93
N SER A 185 -6.46 -11.97 -7.45
CA SER A 185 -6.26 -10.52 -7.51
C SER A 185 -5.12 -10.06 -6.59
N ALA A 186 -4.22 -9.23 -7.14
CA ALA A 186 -3.18 -8.57 -6.37
C ALA A 186 -3.78 -7.49 -5.46
N ASP A 187 -4.81 -6.79 -5.90
CA ASP A 187 -5.51 -5.76 -5.14
C ASP A 187 -6.41 -6.34 -4.03
N ARG A 188 -6.58 -7.66 -4.02
CA ARG A 188 -7.24 -8.40 -2.93
C ARG A 188 -6.27 -9.27 -2.12
N GLY A 189 -4.98 -9.00 -2.25
CA GLY A 189 -3.94 -9.66 -1.42
C GLY A 189 -3.50 -11.04 -1.88
N LEU A 190 -3.96 -11.53 -3.02
CA LEU A 190 -3.72 -12.90 -3.50
C LEU A 190 -2.71 -12.97 -4.66
N CYS A 191 -1.83 -11.98 -4.80
CA CYS A 191 -0.81 -11.95 -5.85
C CYS A 191 -0.03 -13.26 -5.96
N ALA A 192 -0.06 -13.90 -7.14
CA ALA A 192 0.69 -15.12 -7.44
C ALA A 192 2.15 -14.86 -7.83
N GLN A 193 2.61 -13.61 -7.79
CA GLN A 193 3.95 -13.20 -8.21
C GLN A 193 4.27 -13.58 -9.68
N ALA A 194 3.31 -13.43 -10.58
CA ALA A 194 3.45 -13.77 -11.99
C ALA A 194 4.66 -13.09 -12.66
N CYS A 195 5.05 -11.88 -12.23
CA CYS A 195 6.26 -11.19 -12.68
C CYS A 195 7.57 -11.91 -12.34
N ARG A 196 7.54 -12.95 -11.49
CA ARG A 196 8.72 -13.78 -11.13
C ARG A 196 8.81 -15.07 -11.92
N LEU A 197 7.86 -15.30 -12.81
CA LEU A 197 7.90 -16.41 -13.77
C LEU A 197 8.70 -16.01 -15.03
N PRO A 198 9.14 -16.97 -15.83
CA PRO A 198 9.79 -16.68 -17.10
C PRO A 198 8.87 -15.93 -18.07
N PHE A 199 9.29 -14.72 -18.42
CA PHE A 199 8.78 -13.91 -19.51
C PHE A 199 9.96 -13.33 -20.26
N SER A 200 9.99 -13.49 -21.60
CA SER A 200 11.10 -13.08 -22.42
C SER A 200 10.68 -12.14 -23.55
N ALA A 201 11.39 -11.02 -23.68
CA ALA A 201 11.32 -10.16 -24.86
C ALA A 201 12.12 -10.73 -26.05
N VAL A 202 12.97 -11.73 -25.81
CA VAL A 202 13.82 -12.35 -26.83
C VAL A 202 13.30 -13.73 -27.15
N LYS A 203 12.78 -13.93 -28.36
CA LYS A 203 12.21 -15.21 -28.82
C LYS A 203 13.23 -16.35 -28.69
N GLY A 204 12.75 -17.51 -28.19
CA GLY A 204 13.59 -18.72 -28.07
C GLY A 204 14.58 -18.72 -26.90
N ARG A 205 14.51 -17.75 -25.98
CA ARG A 205 15.32 -17.71 -24.77
C ARG A 205 14.42 -17.64 -23.54
N GLU A 206 14.70 -18.46 -22.54
CA GLU A 206 14.07 -18.33 -21.23
C GLU A 206 14.73 -17.19 -20.43
N ARG A 207 13.97 -16.18 -20.09
CA ARG A 207 14.42 -15.00 -19.34
C ARG A 207 13.36 -14.56 -18.35
N TYR A 208 13.75 -13.77 -17.37
CA TYR A 208 12.89 -13.21 -16.32
C TYR A 208 12.79 -11.68 -16.48
N ASP A 209 12.42 -11.22 -17.67
CA ASP A 209 12.42 -9.81 -18.04
C ASP A 209 11.35 -8.96 -17.30
N LEU A 210 10.53 -9.57 -16.43
CA LEU A 210 9.62 -8.91 -15.49
C LEU A 210 10.11 -8.95 -14.04
N SER A 211 11.27 -9.52 -13.74
CA SER A 211 11.77 -9.68 -12.37
C SER A 211 12.76 -8.60 -11.99
N LEU A 212 12.40 -7.72 -11.04
CA LEU A 212 13.29 -6.70 -10.47
C LEU A 212 14.08 -7.25 -9.28
N LYS A 213 15.28 -6.68 -9.04
CA LYS A 213 16.01 -6.78 -7.78
C LYS A 213 15.22 -6.20 -6.61
N ASP A 214 15.70 -6.42 -5.40
CA ASP A 214 15.13 -5.77 -4.22
C ASP A 214 15.62 -4.32 -4.10
N LEU A 215 14.77 -3.45 -3.54
CA LEU A 215 15.12 -2.07 -3.23
C LEU A 215 16.11 -2.03 -2.06
N SER A 216 17.13 -1.19 -2.15
CA SER A 216 17.82 -0.65 -0.99
C SER A 216 18.12 0.83 -1.22
N GLY A 217 17.43 1.68 -0.48
CA GLY A 217 17.63 3.14 -0.48
C GLY A 217 18.34 3.65 0.77
N LEU A 218 19.08 2.77 1.49
CA LEU A 218 19.70 3.13 2.78
C LEU A 218 20.68 4.30 2.64
N GLU A 219 21.36 4.42 1.51
CA GLU A 219 22.27 5.52 1.22
C GLU A 219 21.55 6.87 1.02
N HIS A 220 20.25 6.85 0.71
CA HIS A 220 19.43 8.03 0.42
C HIS A 220 18.61 8.51 1.63
N ILE A 221 18.76 7.91 2.83
CA ILE A 221 17.95 8.27 4.01
C ILE A 221 18.08 9.76 4.37
N ASN A 222 19.27 10.32 4.29
CA ASN A 222 19.48 11.74 4.60
C ASN A 222 18.84 12.65 3.54
N GLU A 223 18.89 12.28 2.27
CA GLU A 223 18.23 13.02 1.19
C GLU A 223 16.70 12.99 1.36
N LEU A 224 16.13 11.81 1.65
CA LEU A 224 14.69 11.63 1.91
C LEU A 224 14.24 12.41 3.16
N ARG A 225 15.03 12.37 4.25
CA ARG A 225 14.77 13.17 5.45
C ARG A 225 14.74 14.67 5.14
N ASN A 226 15.74 15.16 4.39
CA ASN A 226 15.83 16.57 3.99
C ASN A 226 14.72 16.96 2.98
N ALA A 227 14.23 16.02 2.20
CA ALA A 227 13.07 16.21 1.33
C ALA A 227 11.75 16.36 2.10
N GLY A 228 11.69 15.95 3.36
CA GLY A 228 10.48 16.06 4.20
C GLY A 228 9.76 14.73 4.44
N VAL A 229 10.36 13.60 4.05
CA VAL A 229 9.81 12.27 4.35
C VAL A 229 9.79 12.05 5.86
N CYS A 230 8.64 11.65 6.41
CA CYS A 230 8.48 11.42 7.84
C CYS A 230 8.63 9.93 8.23
N SER A 231 8.44 8.99 7.29
CA SER A 231 8.44 7.55 7.57
C SER A 231 9.11 6.75 6.47
N LEU A 232 9.99 5.84 6.86
CA LEU A 232 10.72 4.89 6.00
C LEU A 232 10.14 3.50 6.19
N LYS A 233 9.49 2.97 5.16
CA LYS A 233 8.82 1.67 5.21
C LYS A 233 9.68 0.55 4.68
N ILE A 234 9.79 -0.52 5.45
CA ILE A 234 10.43 -1.76 5.03
C ILE A 234 9.36 -2.72 4.49
N GLU A 235 9.53 -3.25 3.27
CA GLU A 235 8.63 -4.28 2.72
C GLU A 235 9.03 -5.66 3.24
N GLY A 236 8.07 -6.47 3.72
CA GLY A 236 8.43 -7.82 4.13
C GLY A 236 7.50 -8.57 5.08
N ARG A 237 6.18 -8.32 5.15
CA ARG A 237 5.24 -9.02 6.07
C ARG A 237 5.22 -10.56 5.94
N MET A 238 5.61 -11.09 4.78
CA MET A 238 5.74 -12.54 4.55
C MET A 238 7.16 -13.06 4.81
N LYS A 239 8.03 -12.24 5.37
CA LYS A 239 9.41 -12.60 5.67
C LYS A 239 9.55 -13.10 7.10
N ARG A 240 10.64 -13.86 7.34
CA ARG A 240 10.99 -14.33 8.68
C ARG A 240 11.44 -13.20 9.59
N ALA A 241 11.40 -13.41 10.90
CA ALA A 241 11.83 -12.46 11.91
C ALA A 241 13.30 -12.02 11.73
N GLU A 242 14.17 -12.93 11.29
CA GLU A 242 15.58 -12.65 11.04
C GLU A 242 15.76 -11.58 9.92
N TYR A 243 14.93 -11.65 8.87
CA TYR A 243 14.94 -10.59 7.85
C TYR A 243 14.50 -9.25 8.43
N VAL A 244 13.45 -9.25 9.27
CA VAL A 244 12.96 -8.03 9.92
C VAL A 244 14.06 -7.43 10.81
N ALA A 245 14.73 -8.26 11.61
CA ALA A 245 15.84 -7.84 12.47
C ALA A 245 16.97 -7.20 11.67
N ALA A 246 17.43 -7.87 10.60
CA ALA A 246 18.50 -7.34 9.74
C ALA A 246 18.12 -6.01 9.08
N ALA A 247 16.91 -5.95 8.49
CA ALA A 247 16.45 -4.76 7.76
C ALA A 247 16.24 -3.55 8.70
N VAL A 248 15.63 -3.77 9.88
CA VAL A 248 15.42 -2.70 10.87
C VAL A 248 16.75 -2.20 11.43
N THR A 249 17.67 -3.12 11.79
CA THR A 249 19.01 -2.76 12.31
C THR A 249 19.79 -1.94 11.28
N ALA A 250 19.77 -2.36 10.01
CA ALA A 250 20.44 -1.64 8.93
C ALA A 250 19.83 -0.25 8.69
N CYS A 251 18.49 -0.15 8.65
CA CYS A 251 17.79 1.14 8.50
C CYS A 251 18.08 2.07 9.70
N ARG A 252 18.06 1.56 10.94
CA ARG A 252 18.37 2.35 12.14
C ARG A 252 19.81 2.84 12.11
N SER A 253 20.75 1.96 11.79
CA SER A 253 22.16 2.34 11.66
C SER A 253 22.35 3.46 10.64
N ALA A 254 21.77 3.33 9.45
CA ALA A 254 21.86 4.36 8.42
C ALA A 254 21.15 5.67 8.83
N ALA A 255 19.98 5.60 9.49
CA ALA A 255 19.25 6.76 9.99
C ALA A 255 20.03 7.52 11.10
N ASP A 256 20.81 6.80 11.89
CA ASP A 256 21.70 7.34 12.93
C ASP A 256 23.07 7.80 12.39
N GLY A 257 23.28 7.75 11.07
CA GLY A 257 24.53 8.15 10.42
C GLY A 257 25.68 7.12 10.55
N LYS A 258 25.35 5.88 10.94
CA LYS A 258 26.32 4.78 11.04
C LYS A 258 26.29 3.97 9.75
N THR A 259 27.38 3.27 9.44
CA THR A 259 27.47 2.36 8.28
C THR A 259 26.61 1.10 8.53
N PRO A 260 25.59 0.81 7.72
CA PRO A 260 24.80 -0.40 7.84
C PRO A 260 25.58 -1.64 7.37
N ASP A 261 25.30 -2.80 7.96
CA ASP A 261 25.84 -4.08 7.52
C ASP A 261 25.11 -4.58 6.26
N MET A 262 25.59 -4.16 5.10
CA MET A 262 25.04 -4.50 3.80
C MET A 262 25.31 -5.96 3.39
N GLU A 263 26.35 -6.58 3.94
CA GLU A 263 26.70 -7.97 3.66
C GLU A 263 25.66 -8.91 4.30
N THR A 264 25.40 -8.78 5.59
CA THR A 264 24.35 -9.53 6.29
C THR A 264 22.97 -9.26 5.68
N LEU A 265 22.67 -8.01 5.33
CA LEU A 265 21.39 -7.65 4.72
C LEU A 265 21.19 -8.33 3.35
N ARG A 266 22.25 -8.42 2.54
CA ARG A 266 22.24 -9.14 1.25
C ARG A 266 22.09 -10.65 1.45
N ALA A 267 22.83 -11.21 2.41
CA ALA A 267 22.80 -12.64 2.72
C ALA A 267 21.43 -13.10 3.19
N VAL A 268 20.78 -12.37 4.12
CA VAL A 268 19.47 -12.76 4.65
C VAL A 268 18.38 -12.84 3.60
N PHE A 269 18.37 -11.93 2.64
CA PHE A 269 17.48 -11.97 1.48
C PHE A 269 17.85 -10.96 0.40
N SER A 270 18.15 -11.44 -0.80
CA SER A 270 18.25 -10.61 -2.01
C SER A 270 17.85 -11.37 -3.27
N ARG A 271 17.64 -10.64 -4.38
CA ARG A 271 17.45 -11.16 -5.73
C ARG A 271 18.57 -10.64 -6.61
N SER A 272 19.71 -11.34 -6.62
CA SER A 272 20.90 -10.89 -7.32
C SER A 272 21.40 -9.50 -6.84
N GLY A 273 21.21 -9.19 -5.55
CA GLY A 273 21.57 -7.90 -4.95
C GLY A 273 20.42 -6.89 -4.92
N PHE A 274 20.78 -5.62 -4.78
CA PHE A 274 19.86 -4.50 -4.58
C PHE A 274 19.90 -3.51 -5.74
N THR A 275 18.89 -2.64 -5.79
CA THR A 275 18.82 -1.49 -6.70
C THR A 275 18.19 -0.29 -5.98
N ASP A 276 18.63 0.90 -6.33
CA ASP A 276 18.07 2.20 -5.98
C ASP A 276 17.59 2.97 -7.22
N GLY A 277 17.50 2.29 -8.37
CA GLY A 277 17.29 2.90 -9.67
C GLY A 277 16.07 3.81 -9.77
N TYR A 278 15.00 3.53 -9.00
CA TYR A 278 13.87 4.45 -8.91
C TYR A 278 14.22 5.72 -8.13
N LEU A 279 14.81 5.60 -6.94
CA LEU A 279 15.17 6.74 -6.10
C LEU A 279 16.14 7.69 -6.80
N THR A 280 17.07 7.15 -7.57
CA THR A 280 18.04 7.93 -8.35
C THR A 280 17.53 8.38 -9.72
N GLY A 281 16.34 7.91 -10.14
CA GLY A 281 15.81 8.16 -11.49
C GLY A 281 16.55 7.43 -12.62
N LYS A 282 17.49 6.54 -12.29
CA LYS A 282 18.30 5.78 -13.26
C LYS A 282 17.65 4.45 -13.60
N LEU A 283 16.74 4.48 -14.58
CA LEU A 283 16.03 3.29 -15.02
C LEU A 283 16.86 2.49 -16.02
N GLY A 284 17.34 1.31 -15.64
CA GLY A 284 18.25 0.51 -16.45
C GLY A 284 18.00 -1.00 -16.36
N ALA A 285 18.74 -1.75 -17.17
CA ALA A 285 18.74 -3.21 -17.15
C ALA A 285 19.33 -3.78 -15.85
N ASP A 286 20.17 -3.01 -15.17
CA ASP A 286 20.79 -3.33 -13.88
C ASP A 286 19.77 -3.45 -12.73
N MET A 287 18.57 -2.89 -12.89
CA MET A 287 17.46 -3.06 -11.93
C MET A 287 16.84 -4.47 -11.94
N PHE A 288 17.11 -5.28 -12.99
CA PHE A 288 16.53 -6.61 -13.12
C PHE A 288 17.39 -7.68 -12.44
N GLY A 289 16.72 -8.67 -11.82
CA GLY A 289 17.41 -9.76 -11.13
C GLY A 289 16.45 -10.86 -10.68
N THR A 290 17.01 -12.04 -10.44
CA THR A 290 16.27 -13.23 -9.98
C THR A 290 16.98 -13.83 -8.76
N ARG A 291 16.23 -14.50 -7.88
CA ARG A 291 16.84 -15.21 -6.76
C ARG A 291 17.53 -16.47 -7.26
N GLN A 292 18.77 -16.63 -6.89
CA GLN A 292 19.60 -17.79 -7.22
C GLN A 292 19.62 -18.80 -6.05
N LYS A 293 20.09 -20.02 -6.28
CA LYS A 293 20.20 -21.04 -5.23
C LYS A 293 21.18 -20.61 -4.13
N GLU A 294 22.25 -19.94 -4.51
CA GLU A 294 23.29 -19.38 -3.65
C GLU A 294 22.72 -18.36 -2.65
N ASP A 295 21.75 -17.55 -3.07
CA ASP A 295 21.05 -16.59 -2.19
C ASP A 295 20.27 -17.29 -1.06
N VAL A 296 19.83 -18.55 -1.26
CA VAL A 296 19.13 -19.32 -0.24
C VAL A 296 20.09 -19.88 0.80
N VAL A 297 21.24 -20.43 0.35
CA VAL A 297 22.26 -21.00 1.22
C VAL A 297 22.90 -19.93 2.10
N SER A 298 23.14 -18.75 1.57
CA SER A 298 23.69 -17.60 2.31
C SER A 298 22.82 -17.17 3.48
N ALA A 299 21.49 -17.28 3.33
CA ALA A 299 20.55 -16.89 4.39
C ALA A 299 20.65 -17.77 5.64
N ASP A 300 20.81 -19.09 5.46
CA ASP A 300 20.87 -20.02 6.58
C ASP A 300 22.10 -19.78 7.46
N ALA A 301 23.22 -19.31 6.87
CA ALA A 301 24.44 -19.02 7.58
C ALA A 301 24.33 -17.84 8.57
N VAL A 302 23.50 -16.83 8.26
CA VAL A 302 23.37 -15.60 9.06
C VAL A 302 22.22 -15.66 10.08
N PHE A 303 21.29 -16.59 9.99
CA PHE A 303 20.13 -16.68 10.89
C PHE A 303 20.49 -16.78 12.38
N PRO A 304 21.49 -17.62 12.83
CA PRO A 304 21.81 -17.69 14.24
C PRO A 304 22.25 -16.34 14.82
N GLN A 305 23.10 -15.61 14.09
CA GLN A 305 23.56 -14.27 14.50
C GLN A 305 22.40 -13.28 14.58
N LEU A 306 21.50 -13.30 13.61
CA LEU A 306 20.35 -12.40 13.56
C LEU A 306 19.37 -12.66 14.70
N ARG A 307 19.16 -13.92 15.14
CA ARG A 307 18.35 -14.25 16.30
C ARG A 307 18.88 -13.66 17.60
N GLU A 308 20.19 -13.56 17.74
CA GLU A 308 20.80 -12.94 18.93
C GLU A 308 20.44 -11.45 19.05
N LEU A 309 20.19 -10.72 17.93
CA LEU A 309 19.82 -9.29 17.94
C LEU A 309 18.51 -9.03 18.70
N TYR A 310 17.57 -9.99 18.66
CA TYR A 310 16.25 -9.81 19.28
C TYR A 310 15.93 -10.85 20.35
N ARG A 311 16.91 -11.64 20.78
CA ARG A 311 16.72 -12.66 21.83
C ARG A 311 16.40 -12.04 23.18
N LYS A 312 17.08 -10.95 23.54
CA LYS A 312 16.91 -10.26 24.81
C LYS A 312 16.00 -9.05 24.66
N GLU A 313 15.27 -8.75 25.74
CA GLU A 313 14.44 -7.56 25.80
C GLU A 313 15.25 -6.28 25.72
N THR A 314 14.73 -5.28 25.01
CA THR A 314 15.36 -3.98 24.85
C THR A 314 14.86 -3.01 25.92
N LYS A 315 15.80 -2.31 26.58
CA LYS A 315 15.51 -1.32 27.60
C LYS A 315 15.24 0.04 26.92
N ALA A 316 13.97 0.34 26.72
CA ALA A 316 13.52 1.52 25.99
C ALA A 316 12.92 2.62 26.87
N VAL A 317 12.63 2.30 28.15
CA VAL A 317 11.85 3.18 29.02
C VAL A 317 12.51 3.25 30.40
N ARG A 318 12.81 4.49 30.85
CA ARG A 318 13.36 4.71 32.16
C ARG A 318 12.30 4.55 33.25
N ALA A 319 12.65 3.84 34.36
CA ALA A 319 11.82 3.66 35.53
C ALA A 319 12.57 4.09 36.79
N ASP A 320 12.08 5.12 37.44
CA ASP A 320 12.57 5.58 38.76
C ASP A 320 11.71 4.91 39.85
N PHE A 321 12.33 4.55 40.99
CA PHE A 321 11.65 3.90 42.10
C PHE A 321 11.76 4.72 43.39
N TYR A 322 10.66 4.72 44.16
CA TYR A 322 10.63 5.21 45.53
C TYR A 322 10.13 4.10 46.46
N ALA A 323 10.91 3.76 47.48
CA ALA A 323 10.54 2.73 48.47
C ALA A 323 10.40 3.32 49.88
N GLU A 324 9.33 2.94 50.56
CA GLU A 324 9.11 3.26 51.99
C GLU A 324 9.04 1.95 52.80
N ILE A 325 9.97 1.81 53.75
CA ILE A 325 10.09 0.63 54.60
C ILE A 325 10.08 1.10 56.09
N LYS A 326 8.90 1.03 56.72
CA LYS A 326 8.68 1.59 58.05
C LYS A 326 8.27 0.52 59.08
N GLU A 327 8.65 0.68 60.33
CA GLU A 327 8.25 -0.24 61.39
C GLU A 327 6.72 -0.29 61.53
N GLY A 328 6.18 -1.51 61.55
CA GLY A 328 4.75 -1.76 61.76
C GLY A 328 3.83 -1.35 60.61
N ARG A 329 4.34 -0.91 59.48
CA ARG A 329 3.56 -0.55 58.29
C ARG A 329 3.92 -1.45 57.11
N PRO A 330 2.96 -1.77 56.20
CA PRO A 330 3.28 -2.45 54.97
C PRO A 330 4.33 -1.68 54.15
N ALA A 331 5.34 -2.37 53.62
CA ALA A 331 6.31 -1.77 52.72
C ALA A 331 5.61 -1.22 51.48
N LYS A 332 5.98 -0.01 51.07
CA LYS A 332 5.43 0.66 49.86
C LYS A 332 6.49 0.79 48.80
N LEU A 333 6.15 0.50 47.55
CA LEU A 333 7.02 0.75 46.40
C LEU A 333 6.24 1.53 45.36
N GLU A 334 6.81 2.63 44.91
CA GLU A 334 6.32 3.39 43.75
C GLU A 334 7.29 3.24 42.58
N ILE A 335 6.72 3.10 41.38
CA ILE A 335 7.44 3.20 40.12
C ILE A 335 6.95 4.43 39.36
N ILE A 336 7.87 5.21 38.83
CA ILE A 336 7.59 6.40 38.02
C ILE A 336 8.24 6.22 36.67
N THR A 337 7.41 6.27 35.64
CA THR A 337 7.83 6.01 34.25
C THR A 337 6.92 6.76 33.27
N ASP A 338 7.49 7.43 32.26
CA ASP A 338 6.73 8.23 31.26
C ASP A 338 5.69 9.19 31.88
N GLY A 339 6.01 9.77 33.05
CA GLY A 339 5.10 10.66 33.78
C GLY A 339 3.97 9.94 34.54
N ILE A 340 3.90 8.62 34.49
CA ILE A 340 2.94 7.78 35.20
C ILE A 340 3.55 7.31 36.51
N ARG A 341 2.73 7.32 37.57
CA ARG A 341 3.08 6.85 38.89
C ARG A 341 2.18 5.68 39.28
N ALA A 342 2.77 4.53 39.62
CA ALA A 342 2.09 3.37 40.18
C ALA A 342 2.66 3.06 41.55
N ALA A 343 1.80 2.88 42.55
CA ALA A 343 2.16 2.58 43.92
C ALA A 343 1.52 1.26 44.35
N VAL A 344 2.33 0.43 45.00
CA VAL A 344 1.88 -0.87 45.55
C VAL A 344 2.37 -1.03 46.97
N THR A 345 1.67 -1.87 47.73
CA THR A 345 2.03 -2.20 49.10
C THR A 345 2.34 -3.72 49.23
N GLY A 346 3.32 -4.05 50.01
CA GLY A 346 3.73 -5.42 50.29
C GLY A 346 3.57 -5.81 51.76
N ASP A 347 4.36 -6.77 52.19
CA ASP A 347 4.34 -7.24 53.56
C ASP A 347 4.92 -6.24 54.56
N ILE A 348 4.60 -6.39 55.86
CA ILE A 348 5.17 -5.59 56.92
C ILE A 348 6.64 -6.03 57.17
N PRO A 349 7.62 -5.08 57.13
CA PRO A 349 9.00 -5.40 57.35
C PRO A 349 9.21 -5.99 58.76
N GLN A 350 10.19 -6.88 58.88
CA GLN A 350 10.56 -7.54 60.16
C GLN A 350 11.83 -6.92 60.72
N LYS A 351 12.10 -7.05 62.01
CA LYS A 351 13.40 -6.72 62.59
C LYS A 351 14.48 -7.66 62.07
N ALA A 352 15.56 -7.08 61.57
CA ALA A 352 16.66 -7.85 61.01
C ALA A 352 17.44 -8.57 62.14
N MET A 353 17.67 -9.88 61.95
CA MET A 353 18.51 -10.65 62.84
C MET A 353 20.00 -10.56 62.47
N ASN A 354 20.33 -10.34 61.21
CA ASN A 354 21.70 -10.23 60.70
C ASN A 354 21.95 -8.93 59.95
N ARG A 355 21.49 -8.88 58.67
CA ARG A 355 21.70 -7.70 57.81
C ARG A 355 20.37 -7.04 57.50
N PRO A 356 20.18 -5.75 57.88
CA PRO A 356 18.99 -4.99 57.52
C PRO A 356 18.96 -4.68 55.99
N THR A 357 17.80 -4.36 55.49
CA THR A 357 17.66 -3.83 54.14
C THR A 357 18.25 -2.42 54.04
N ASP A 358 19.26 -2.28 53.25
CA ASP A 358 19.88 -0.99 52.89
C ASP A 358 19.56 -0.58 51.45
N LYS A 359 19.93 0.66 51.13
CA LYS A 359 19.69 1.21 49.79
C LYS A 359 20.37 0.40 48.71
N GLU A 360 21.60 -0.08 48.94
CA GLU A 360 22.36 -0.91 47.98
C GLU A 360 21.68 -2.23 47.67
N SER A 361 21.20 -2.94 48.71
CA SER A 361 20.46 -4.19 48.55
C SER A 361 19.13 -4.00 47.82
N LEU A 362 18.45 -2.87 48.09
CA LEU A 362 17.23 -2.48 47.40
C LEU A 362 17.48 -2.20 45.92
N GLU A 363 18.45 -1.37 45.57
CA GLU A 363 18.85 -1.11 44.17
C GLU A 363 19.18 -2.41 43.42
N LYS A 364 19.94 -3.30 44.05
CA LYS A 364 20.27 -4.63 43.47
C LYS A 364 19.04 -5.50 43.19
N GLN A 365 17.98 -5.42 44.00
CA GLN A 365 16.75 -6.17 43.71
C GLN A 365 15.87 -5.48 42.69
N LEU A 366 15.79 -4.14 42.71
CA LEU A 366 15.00 -3.32 41.75
C LEU A 366 15.61 -3.32 40.36
N SER A 367 16.94 -3.46 40.23
CA SER A 367 17.62 -3.57 38.93
C SER A 367 17.29 -4.85 38.14
N LYS A 368 16.67 -5.86 38.79
CA LYS A 368 16.29 -7.12 38.11
C LYS A 368 15.04 -6.93 37.23
N LEU A 369 15.11 -6.04 36.28
CA LEU A 369 14.01 -5.71 35.35
C LEU A 369 14.02 -6.55 34.06
N GLY A 370 14.82 -7.58 33.96
CA GLY A 370 15.01 -8.61 32.91
C GLY A 370 14.14 -8.47 31.68
N ASP A 371 13.01 -9.18 31.64
CA ASP A 371 12.12 -9.26 30.48
C ASP A 371 11.05 -8.15 30.45
N THR A 372 11.45 -6.92 30.82
CA THR A 372 10.59 -5.74 30.78
C THR A 372 11.24 -4.65 29.94
N PRO A 373 10.48 -3.67 29.38
CA PRO A 373 11.04 -2.56 28.62
C PRO A 373 11.80 -1.54 29.50
N TYR A 374 11.83 -1.73 30.83
CA TYR A 374 12.34 -0.74 31.77
C TYR A 374 13.83 -0.87 31.99
N GLU A 375 14.49 0.30 31.98
CA GLU A 375 15.82 0.53 32.50
C GLU A 375 15.73 1.17 33.89
N LEU A 376 16.53 0.68 34.85
CA LEU A 376 16.56 1.27 36.19
C LEU A 376 17.08 2.68 36.12
N GLY A 377 16.27 3.63 36.56
CA GLY A 377 16.63 5.03 36.79
C GLY A 377 17.10 5.27 38.22
N ASN A 378 16.61 6.35 38.85
CA ASN A 378 16.91 6.68 40.22
C ASN A 378 16.14 5.78 41.21
N VAL A 379 16.82 5.40 42.29
CA VAL A 379 16.18 4.73 43.44
C VAL A 379 16.32 5.66 44.66
N THR A 380 15.19 6.07 45.20
CA THR A 380 15.09 6.75 46.48
C THR A 380 14.40 5.86 47.49
N ALA A 381 14.84 5.90 48.73
CA ALA A 381 14.31 5.03 49.77
C ALA A 381 14.24 5.78 51.11
N ASP A 382 13.13 5.55 51.81
CA ASP A 382 12.96 5.97 53.22
C ASP A 382 12.78 4.67 54.07
N ILE A 383 13.88 4.30 54.77
CA ILE A 383 13.99 3.04 55.45
C ILE A 383 14.30 3.28 56.91
N ASP A 384 13.49 2.73 57.86
CA ASP A 384 13.79 2.74 59.27
C ASP A 384 14.94 1.77 59.57
N GLU A 385 15.82 2.18 60.51
CA GLU A 385 16.98 1.38 60.87
C GLU A 385 16.60 -0.04 61.45
N GLY A 386 17.41 -1.01 61.13
CA GLY A 386 17.26 -2.35 61.68
C GLY A 386 16.12 -3.19 61.10
N LEU A 387 15.43 -2.72 60.04
CA LEU A 387 14.39 -3.49 59.38
C LEU A 387 14.91 -4.30 58.21
N ILE A 388 14.25 -5.45 57.95
CA ILE A 388 14.51 -6.32 56.80
C ILE A 388 13.21 -6.56 56.04
N LEU A 389 13.27 -6.41 54.72
CA LEU A 389 12.30 -6.96 53.78
C LEU A 389 13.01 -8.02 52.95
N PRO A 390 12.65 -9.31 53.08
CA PRO A 390 13.31 -10.42 52.36
C PRO A 390 13.37 -10.18 50.85
N ALA A 391 14.46 -10.63 50.22
CA ALA A 391 14.65 -10.44 48.76
C ALA A 391 13.49 -11.06 47.92
N SER A 392 12.84 -12.10 48.35
CA SER A 392 11.65 -12.71 47.73
C SER A 392 10.47 -11.73 47.73
N GLN A 393 10.22 -11.04 48.86
CA GLN A 393 9.15 -10.07 49.01
C GLN A 393 9.44 -8.79 48.20
N LEU A 394 10.69 -8.28 48.22
CA LEU A 394 11.12 -7.19 47.35
C LEU A 394 10.92 -7.50 45.87
N ASN A 395 11.27 -8.73 45.44
CA ASN A 395 11.06 -9.14 44.04
C ASN A 395 9.58 -9.29 43.68
N ALA A 396 8.73 -9.77 44.64
CA ALA A 396 7.29 -9.79 44.42
C ALA A 396 6.72 -8.37 44.30
N LEU A 397 7.11 -7.48 45.22
CA LEU A 397 6.67 -6.06 45.21
C LEU A 397 7.08 -5.35 43.94
N ARG A 398 8.33 -5.54 43.48
CA ARG A 398 8.80 -5.00 42.19
C ARG A 398 7.95 -5.49 41.02
N ARG A 399 7.68 -6.81 40.90
CA ARG A 399 6.86 -7.37 39.82
C ARG A 399 5.45 -6.79 39.83
N THR A 400 4.85 -6.64 41.02
CA THR A 400 3.53 -6.04 41.16
C THR A 400 3.55 -4.56 40.72
N ALA A 401 4.55 -3.80 41.16
CA ALA A 401 4.70 -2.39 40.77
C ALA A 401 4.86 -2.23 39.25
N VAL A 402 5.70 -3.05 38.62
CA VAL A 402 5.88 -3.07 37.18
C VAL A 402 4.58 -3.40 36.47
N GLY A 403 3.84 -4.44 36.91
CA GLY A 403 2.57 -4.81 36.29
C GLY A 403 1.49 -3.73 36.41
N GLU A 404 1.44 -3.00 37.54
CA GLU A 404 0.52 -1.86 37.68
C GLU A 404 0.95 -0.67 36.80
N ALA A 405 2.25 -0.39 36.68
CA ALA A 405 2.77 0.61 35.76
C ALA A 405 2.44 0.28 34.30
N ASP A 406 2.59 -0.99 33.89
CA ASP A 406 2.22 -1.45 32.54
C ASP A 406 0.74 -1.20 32.25
N LYS A 407 -0.17 -1.57 33.16
CA LYS A 407 -1.62 -1.32 33.03
C LYS A 407 -1.92 0.17 32.86
N LEU A 408 -1.34 1.02 33.69
CA LEU A 408 -1.57 2.46 33.61
C LEU A 408 -0.99 3.09 32.33
N ARG A 409 0.19 2.64 31.89
CA ARG A 409 0.79 3.08 30.62
C ARG A 409 -0.06 2.68 29.43
N LEU A 410 -0.53 1.44 29.38
CA LEU A 410 -1.42 0.97 28.32
C LEU A 410 -2.74 1.73 28.31
N ALA A 411 -3.34 1.97 29.49
CA ALA A 411 -4.57 2.76 29.60
C ALA A 411 -4.38 4.22 29.12
N ALA A 412 -3.24 4.82 29.40
CA ALA A 412 -2.92 6.18 28.96
C ALA A 412 -2.67 6.28 27.44
N LYS A 413 -2.15 5.22 26.82
CA LYS A 413 -1.88 5.16 25.37
C LYS A 413 -3.08 4.77 24.53
N ARG A 414 -4.00 3.99 25.09
CA ARG A 414 -5.23 3.61 24.37
C ARG A 414 -6.08 4.85 24.12
N ARG A 415 -6.21 5.22 22.86
CA ARG A 415 -7.10 6.31 22.45
C ARG A 415 -8.56 5.91 22.69
N LYS A 416 -9.31 6.82 23.30
CA LYS A 416 -10.77 6.67 23.38
C LYS A 416 -11.35 7.22 22.08
N HIS A 417 -11.70 6.33 21.16
CA HIS A 417 -12.36 6.72 19.93
C HIS A 417 -13.82 7.05 20.13
N THR A 418 -14.32 8.01 19.37
CA THR A 418 -15.76 8.26 19.23
C THR A 418 -16.26 7.38 18.09
N PHE A 419 -17.25 6.54 18.39
CA PHE A 419 -17.87 5.68 17.37
C PHE A 419 -19.21 6.28 16.94
N GLY A 420 -19.35 6.46 15.63
CA GLY A 420 -20.57 6.89 14.95
C GLY A 420 -21.20 5.79 14.11
N GLU A 421 -22.29 6.12 13.47
CA GLU A 421 -22.89 5.31 12.42
C GLU A 421 -22.32 5.71 11.07
N ALA A 422 -22.18 4.75 10.15
CA ALA A 422 -21.84 5.00 8.76
C ALA A 422 -22.94 4.43 7.87
N GLU A 423 -23.34 5.21 6.87
CA GLU A 423 -24.30 4.77 5.88
C GLU A 423 -23.64 3.82 4.87
N ILE A 424 -23.96 2.53 4.97
CA ILE A 424 -23.45 1.49 4.10
C ILE A 424 -24.43 1.16 2.97
N ASN A 425 -25.74 1.22 3.27
CA ASN A 425 -26.77 0.86 2.31
C ASN A 425 -26.96 1.95 1.26
N ILE A 426 -26.66 1.60 0.02
CA ILE A 426 -26.88 2.47 -1.13
C ILE A 426 -28.00 1.84 -1.95
N THR A 427 -29.06 2.59 -2.17
CA THR A 427 -30.18 2.12 -3.01
C THR A 427 -29.82 2.34 -4.47
N LYS A 428 -29.95 1.31 -5.31
CA LYS A 428 -29.81 1.43 -6.77
C LYS A 428 -30.85 2.41 -7.30
N LYS A 429 -30.41 3.56 -7.82
CA LYS A 429 -31.34 4.62 -8.24
C LYS A 429 -31.85 4.52 -9.67
N HIS A 430 -31.15 3.82 -10.57
CA HIS A 430 -31.51 3.78 -11.98
C HIS A 430 -31.31 2.42 -12.62
N GLY A 431 -32.33 1.94 -13.35
CA GLY A 431 -32.17 0.93 -14.37
C GLY A 431 -31.67 1.60 -15.68
N HIS A 432 -30.59 1.10 -16.27
CA HIS A 432 -30.08 1.63 -17.52
C HIS A 432 -30.92 1.15 -18.70
N THR A 433 -31.68 2.05 -19.36
CA THR A 433 -32.59 1.71 -20.44
C THR A 433 -31.92 1.65 -21.82
N LYS A 434 -30.80 2.31 -22.02
CA LYS A 434 -30.07 2.34 -23.30
C LYS A 434 -28.56 2.41 -23.05
N LYS A 435 -27.84 1.39 -23.55
CA LYS A 435 -26.36 1.37 -23.52
C LYS A 435 -25.80 2.18 -24.67
N THR A 436 -24.78 2.98 -24.41
CA THR A 436 -24.02 3.70 -25.43
C THR A 436 -22.67 3.04 -25.66
N LEU A 437 -22.07 3.28 -26.85
CA LEU A 437 -20.75 2.77 -27.19
C LEU A 437 -19.71 3.88 -27.06
N ARG A 438 -18.56 3.55 -26.46
CA ARG A 438 -17.37 4.40 -26.40
C ARG A 438 -16.21 3.69 -27.07
N ALA A 439 -15.31 4.42 -27.67
CA ALA A 439 -14.12 3.87 -28.32
C ALA A 439 -12.86 4.48 -27.73
N GLU A 440 -11.92 3.68 -27.26
CA GLU A 440 -10.55 4.09 -26.99
C GLU A 440 -9.71 3.73 -28.21
N ILE A 441 -9.02 4.73 -28.79
CA ILE A 441 -8.17 4.61 -29.97
C ILE A 441 -6.78 5.15 -29.71
N MET A 442 -5.78 4.62 -30.42
CA MET A 442 -4.37 4.93 -30.19
C MET A 442 -3.83 6.01 -31.13
N THR A 443 -4.35 6.08 -32.34
CA THR A 443 -3.84 7.03 -33.36
C THR A 443 -4.96 7.82 -34.00
N ALA A 444 -4.62 9.00 -34.52
CA ALA A 444 -5.58 9.86 -35.19
C ALA A 444 -6.10 9.24 -36.52
N GLU A 445 -5.36 8.30 -37.13
CA GLU A 445 -5.81 7.58 -38.33
C GLU A 445 -7.02 6.70 -38.03
N GLN A 446 -7.10 6.15 -36.80
CA GLN A 446 -8.21 5.31 -36.37
C GLN A 446 -9.54 6.07 -36.27
N LEU A 447 -9.52 7.43 -36.22
CA LEU A 447 -10.74 8.26 -36.30
C LEU A 447 -11.54 7.98 -37.57
N ASP A 448 -10.90 7.60 -38.68
CA ASP A 448 -11.56 7.25 -39.95
C ASP A 448 -12.41 5.96 -39.83
N GLY A 449 -12.19 5.20 -38.77
CA GLY A 449 -12.98 4.00 -38.42
C GLY A 449 -14.14 4.27 -37.45
N ILE A 450 -14.22 5.44 -36.86
CA ILE A 450 -15.26 5.77 -35.87
C ILE A 450 -16.56 6.13 -36.58
N THR A 451 -17.64 5.45 -36.20
CA THR A 451 -18.98 5.71 -36.73
C THR A 451 -19.80 6.62 -35.80
N GLU A 452 -20.97 7.06 -36.26
CA GLU A 452 -21.92 7.84 -35.44
C GLU A 452 -22.48 7.05 -34.24
N ASP A 453 -22.35 5.73 -34.24
CA ASP A 453 -22.78 4.86 -33.12
C ASP A 453 -21.90 5.00 -31.88
N ILE A 454 -20.70 5.55 -32.01
CA ILE A 454 -19.82 5.85 -30.88
C ILE A 454 -20.20 7.19 -30.28
N GLU A 455 -20.60 7.21 -29.02
CA GLU A 455 -20.96 8.42 -28.29
C GLU A 455 -19.72 9.25 -27.93
N LEU A 456 -18.73 8.63 -27.29
CA LEU A 456 -17.50 9.29 -26.84
C LEU A 456 -16.26 8.53 -27.33
N ILE A 457 -15.23 9.30 -27.65
CA ILE A 457 -13.94 8.79 -28.15
C ILE A 457 -12.86 9.10 -27.12
N ILE A 458 -12.08 8.13 -26.75
CA ILE A 458 -10.95 8.28 -25.81
C ILE A 458 -9.66 8.21 -26.63
N MET A 459 -8.79 9.21 -26.47
CA MET A 459 -7.48 9.25 -27.13
C MET A 459 -6.47 9.96 -26.25
N SER A 460 -5.19 9.54 -26.31
CA SER A 460 -4.15 10.15 -25.49
C SER A 460 -4.01 11.64 -25.80
N ILE A 461 -3.78 12.47 -24.77
CA ILE A 461 -3.59 13.91 -24.93
C ILE A 461 -2.44 14.23 -25.88
N ASP A 462 -1.37 13.42 -25.89
CA ASP A 462 -0.22 13.62 -26.76
C ASP A 462 -0.56 13.39 -28.24
N GLU A 463 -1.36 12.37 -28.53
CA GLU A 463 -1.81 12.09 -29.90
C GLU A 463 -2.77 13.16 -30.40
N VAL A 464 -3.68 13.63 -29.53
CA VAL A 464 -4.61 14.73 -29.86
C VAL A 464 -3.86 16.03 -30.14
N LEU A 465 -2.88 16.40 -29.31
CA LEU A 465 -2.09 17.63 -29.52
C LEU A 465 -1.22 17.55 -30.77
N LYS A 466 -0.70 16.36 -31.11
CA LYS A 466 0.08 16.12 -32.33
C LYS A 466 -0.78 16.26 -33.60
N ASN A 467 -2.07 15.90 -33.53
CA ASN A 467 -2.99 15.86 -34.67
C ASN A 467 -4.23 16.73 -34.43
N THR A 468 -4.05 17.90 -33.84
CA THR A 468 -5.16 18.79 -33.39
C THR A 468 -6.18 19.06 -34.47
N ASP A 469 -5.78 19.37 -35.72
CA ASP A 469 -6.70 19.67 -36.79
C ASP A 469 -7.58 18.51 -37.19
N LYS A 470 -7.03 17.27 -37.20
CA LYS A 470 -7.82 16.04 -37.45
C LYS A 470 -8.77 15.72 -36.30
N CYS A 471 -8.36 16.01 -35.04
CA CYS A 471 -9.16 15.76 -33.86
C CYS A 471 -10.23 16.80 -33.58
N ARG A 472 -10.06 18.06 -34.07
CA ARG A 472 -10.97 19.18 -33.80
C ARG A 472 -12.43 18.93 -34.17
N PRO A 473 -12.78 18.27 -35.28
CA PRO A 473 -14.18 17.96 -35.60
C PRO A 473 -14.87 17.06 -34.56
N PHE A 474 -14.08 16.34 -33.74
CA PHE A 474 -14.55 15.43 -32.69
C PHE A 474 -14.48 16.05 -31.30
N SER A 475 -14.09 17.31 -31.13
CA SER A 475 -13.81 17.94 -29.82
C SER A 475 -14.94 17.79 -28.80
N ASP A 476 -16.20 17.83 -29.24
CA ASP A 476 -17.38 17.69 -28.40
C ASP A 476 -17.62 16.21 -27.94
N ARG A 477 -16.94 15.25 -28.55
CA ARG A 477 -17.06 13.80 -28.24
C ARG A 477 -15.76 13.20 -27.72
N LEU A 478 -14.66 13.97 -27.73
CA LEU A 478 -13.32 13.46 -27.44
C LEU A 478 -12.97 13.65 -25.97
N ILE A 479 -12.59 12.57 -25.31
CA ILE A 479 -12.05 12.52 -23.96
C ILE A 479 -10.53 12.36 -24.06
N LEU A 480 -9.78 13.29 -23.48
CA LEU A 480 -8.33 13.25 -23.40
C LEU A 480 -7.89 12.20 -22.37
N SER A 481 -7.29 11.10 -22.80
CA SER A 481 -6.65 10.15 -21.90
C SER A 481 -5.32 10.70 -21.42
N LEU A 482 -5.19 10.87 -20.10
CA LEU A 482 -3.96 11.35 -19.47
C LEU A 482 -3.02 10.16 -19.18
N PRO A 483 -1.68 10.37 -19.14
CA PRO A 483 -0.72 9.31 -18.81
C PRO A 483 -1.05 8.67 -17.46
N ARG A 484 -1.24 7.35 -17.44
CA ARG A 484 -1.59 6.62 -16.20
C ARG A 484 -0.53 6.76 -15.10
N PHE A 485 0.72 6.96 -15.49
CA PHE A 485 1.81 7.38 -14.62
C PHE A 485 2.33 8.74 -15.07
N THR A 486 2.10 9.77 -14.29
CA THR A 486 2.53 11.15 -14.56
C THR A 486 3.95 11.34 -14.01
N ALA A 487 4.94 11.47 -14.89
CA ALA A 487 6.32 11.70 -14.47
C ALA A 487 6.63 13.17 -14.21
N ASP A 488 5.91 14.07 -14.89
CA ASP A 488 6.07 15.53 -14.87
C ASP A 488 4.66 16.16 -14.87
N GLU A 489 4.23 16.58 -13.71
CA GLU A 489 2.87 17.11 -13.50
C GLU A 489 2.71 18.51 -14.08
N GLU A 490 3.74 19.35 -14.02
CA GLU A 490 3.71 20.69 -14.59
C GLU A 490 3.54 20.64 -16.11
N LYS A 491 4.31 19.76 -16.75
CA LYS A 491 4.20 19.55 -18.21
C LYS A 491 2.83 19.01 -18.60
N LEU A 492 2.23 18.14 -17.78
CA LEU A 492 0.86 17.66 -18.02
C LEU A 492 -0.15 18.80 -17.95
N CYS A 493 -0.05 19.68 -16.95
CA CYS A 493 -0.92 20.85 -16.82
C CYS A 493 -0.78 21.80 -18.02
N GLN A 494 0.45 22.05 -18.51
CA GLN A 494 0.70 22.86 -19.71
C GLN A 494 0.04 22.24 -20.97
N LYS A 495 0.13 20.92 -21.14
CA LYS A 495 -0.55 20.21 -22.24
C LYS A 495 -2.07 20.34 -22.13
N LEU A 496 -2.63 20.27 -20.94
CA LEU A 496 -4.08 20.42 -20.70
C LEU A 496 -4.55 21.83 -21.05
N GLU A 497 -3.83 22.86 -20.68
CA GLU A 497 -4.18 24.23 -21.06
C GLU A 497 -4.13 24.45 -22.60
N THR A 498 -3.14 23.84 -23.27
CA THR A 498 -3.04 23.84 -24.72
C THR A 498 -4.25 23.15 -25.36
N ALA A 499 -4.60 21.95 -24.88
CA ALA A 499 -5.73 21.18 -25.38
C ALA A 499 -7.07 21.91 -25.14
N LYS A 500 -7.25 22.52 -23.97
CA LYS A 500 -8.41 23.31 -23.60
C LYS A 500 -8.57 24.53 -24.52
N SER A 501 -7.46 25.22 -24.81
CA SER A 501 -7.44 26.35 -25.75
C SER A 501 -7.79 25.92 -27.18
N ALA A 502 -7.53 24.68 -27.55
CA ALA A 502 -7.94 24.07 -28.81
C ALA A 502 -9.40 23.59 -28.86
N GLY A 503 -10.14 23.69 -27.72
CA GLY A 503 -11.57 23.39 -27.63
C GLY A 503 -11.91 22.04 -26.99
N PHE A 504 -10.93 21.27 -26.54
CA PHE A 504 -11.17 19.98 -25.85
C PHE A 504 -11.57 20.24 -24.39
N LYS A 505 -12.63 19.56 -23.92
CA LYS A 505 -13.28 19.87 -22.63
C LYS A 505 -13.37 18.69 -21.68
N ARG A 506 -12.95 17.48 -22.10
CA ARG A 506 -13.12 16.24 -21.34
C ARG A 506 -11.79 15.55 -21.09
N ILE A 507 -11.66 14.94 -19.90
CA ILE A 507 -10.49 14.14 -19.54
C ILE A 507 -10.89 12.78 -18.96
N LEU A 508 -10.04 11.78 -19.17
CA LEU A 508 -10.13 10.47 -18.50
C LEU A 508 -9.24 10.45 -17.26
N CYS A 509 -9.86 10.38 -16.10
CA CYS A 509 -9.18 10.29 -14.81
C CYS A 509 -8.88 8.82 -14.49
N THR A 510 -7.60 8.43 -14.42
CA THR A 510 -7.17 7.05 -14.12
C THR A 510 -6.38 6.93 -12.81
N ASN A 511 -6.16 8.05 -12.12
CA ASN A 511 -5.55 8.15 -10.80
C ASN A 511 -6.07 9.38 -10.04
N PHE A 512 -5.69 9.51 -8.77
CA PHE A 512 -6.14 10.59 -7.88
C PHE A 512 -5.78 11.99 -8.37
N ALA A 513 -4.56 12.16 -8.90
CA ALA A 513 -4.11 13.47 -9.36
C ALA A 513 -4.99 14.02 -10.49
N HIS A 514 -5.42 13.16 -11.40
CA HIS A 514 -6.23 13.57 -12.55
C HIS A 514 -7.57 14.18 -12.11
N ILE A 515 -8.15 13.70 -10.99
CA ILE A 515 -9.41 14.23 -10.45
C ILE A 515 -9.21 15.70 -10.00
N ARG A 516 -8.13 15.96 -9.24
CA ARG A 516 -7.87 17.30 -8.76
C ARG A 516 -7.46 18.25 -9.89
N ILE A 517 -6.57 17.80 -10.79
CA ILE A 517 -6.16 18.56 -11.99
C ILE A 517 -7.39 18.89 -12.84
N GLY A 518 -8.28 17.94 -13.11
CA GLY A 518 -9.49 18.16 -13.91
C GLY A 518 -10.45 19.15 -13.27
N ARG A 519 -10.63 19.08 -11.97
CA ARG A 519 -11.46 20.01 -11.20
C ARG A 519 -10.91 21.44 -11.26
N GLU A 520 -9.59 21.62 -11.07
CA GLU A 520 -8.94 22.92 -11.14
C GLU A 520 -8.96 23.51 -12.56
N ALA A 521 -8.73 22.67 -13.57
CA ALA A 521 -8.83 23.06 -14.96
C ALA A 521 -10.28 23.27 -15.44
N LYS A 522 -11.28 22.93 -14.62
CA LYS A 522 -12.72 23.01 -14.96
C LYS A 522 -13.07 22.20 -16.21
N LEU A 523 -12.54 20.98 -16.29
CA LEU A 523 -12.81 20.01 -17.34
C LEU A 523 -13.85 19.00 -16.88
N GLU A 524 -14.64 18.46 -17.80
CA GLU A 524 -15.54 17.34 -17.53
C GLU A 524 -14.70 16.09 -17.31
N MET A 525 -14.92 15.40 -16.17
CA MET A 525 -14.09 14.30 -15.71
C MET A 525 -14.79 12.97 -15.87
N HIS A 526 -14.20 12.03 -16.61
CA HIS A 526 -14.66 10.67 -16.77
C HIS A 526 -13.71 9.71 -16.02
N GLY A 527 -14.24 8.79 -15.23
CA GLY A 527 -13.43 7.85 -14.46
C GLY A 527 -13.01 6.64 -15.31
N GLY A 528 -11.71 6.40 -15.43
CA GLY A 528 -11.17 5.20 -16.07
C GLY A 528 -11.04 4.02 -15.10
N PHE A 529 -10.86 2.80 -15.64
CA PHE A 529 -10.72 1.57 -14.87
C PHE A 529 -9.59 1.60 -13.82
N GLY A 530 -8.56 2.44 -14.01
CA GLY A 530 -7.44 2.59 -13.08
C GLY A 530 -7.83 3.18 -11.71
N LEU A 531 -9.03 3.73 -11.56
CA LEU A 531 -9.60 4.15 -10.27
C LEU A 531 -10.08 2.94 -9.43
N ASN A 532 -10.06 1.73 -9.99
CA ASN A 532 -10.35 0.47 -9.29
C ASN A 532 -11.70 0.45 -8.56
N VAL A 533 -12.77 0.90 -9.21
CA VAL A 533 -14.11 0.92 -8.60
C VAL A 533 -14.68 -0.49 -8.51
N THR A 534 -14.87 -0.99 -7.28
CA THR A 534 -15.36 -2.35 -7.00
C THR A 534 -16.59 -2.38 -6.08
N ASN A 535 -17.03 -1.23 -5.56
CA ASN A 535 -18.18 -1.12 -4.67
C ASN A 535 -18.91 0.21 -4.82
N SER A 536 -20.13 0.22 -4.33
CA SER A 536 -21.04 1.36 -4.43
C SER A 536 -20.63 2.56 -3.58
N LEU A 537 -19.90 2.35 -2.47
CA LEU A 537 -19.38 3.48 -1.67
C LEU A 537 -18.29 4.23 -2.42
N THR A 538 -17.39 3.52 -3.09
CA THR A 538 -16.38 4.15 -3.96
C THR A 538 -17.04 4.91 -5.11
N ALA A 539 -18.08 4.35 -5.77
CA ALA A 539 -18.84 5.04 -6.81
C ALA A 539 -19.47 6.35 -6.28
N ARG A 540 -20.05 6.34 -5.08
CA ARG A 540 -20.61 7.52 -4.41
C ARG A 540 -19.55 8.60 -4.14
N GLU A 541 -18.37 8.21 -3.67
CA GLU A 541 -17.30 9.17 -3.40
C GLU A 541 -16.77 9.81 -4.70
N LEU A 542 -16.66 9.03 -5.79
CA LEU A 542 -16.29 9.60 -7.10
C LEU A 542 -17.33 10.59 -7.62
N ALA A 543 -18.62 10.32 -7.42
CA ALA A 543 -19.68 11.27 -7.74
C ALA A 543 -19.54 12.60 -6.96
N LYS A 544 -19.25 12.53 -5.65
CA LYS A 544 -18.97 13.70 -4.80
C LYS A 544 -17.72 14.48 -5.25
N LEU A 545 -16.73 13.80 -5.81
CA LEU A 545 -15.52 14.41 -6.36
C LEU A 545 -15.76 15.08 -7.74
N GLY A 546 -16.98 14.94 -8.31
CA GLY A 546 -17.40 15.62 -9.52
C GLY A 546 -17.15 14.85 -10.82
N LEU A 547 -16.97 13.53 -10.77
CA LEU A 547 -16.90 12.73 -11.98
C LEU A 547 -18.27 12.65 -12.66
N ALA A 548 -18.29 12.74 -13.98
CA ALA A 548 -19.50 12.60 -14.78
C ALA A 548 -19.96 11.14 -14.90
N ASP A 549 -19.01 10.22 -14.93
CA ASP A 549 -19.22 8.77 -14.99
C ASP A 549 -17.91 8.01 -14.64
N PHE A 550 -17.95 6.66 -14.64
CA PHE A 550 -16.76 5.84 -14.47
C PHE A 550 -16.85 4.47 -15.16
N THR A 551 -15.70 3.86 -15.43
CA THR A 551 -15.57 2.47 -15.86
C THR A 551 -15.31 1.60 -14.63
N ALA A 552 -16.20 0.63 -14.36
CA ALA A 552 -16.07 -0.33 -13.26
C ALA A 552 -14.83 -1.24 -13.46
N SER A 553 -14.28 -1.74 -12.37
CA SER A 553 -13.15 -2.66 -12.42
C SER A 553 -13.50 -3.93 -13.17
N PHE A 554 -12.68 -4.31 -14.14
CA PHE A 554 -12.83 -5.56 -14.90
C PHE A 554 -12.43 -6.81 -14.09
N GLU A 555 -12.01 -6.67 -12.84
CA GLU A 555 -11.85 -7.78 -11.90
C GLU A 555 -13.18 -8.24 -11.28
N MET A 556 -14.25 -7.48 -11.45
CA MET A 556 -15.60 -7.83 -10.97
C MET A 556 -16.30 -8.83 -11.89
N LYS A 557 -17.18 -9.69 -11.31
CA LYS A 557 -18.16 -10.45 -12.08
C LYS A 557 -19.29 -9.55 -12.57
N LEU A 558 -19.92 -9.89 -13.70
CA LEU A 558 -21.09 -9.14 -14.19
C LEU A 558 -22.19 -8.99 -13.15
N GLY A 559 -22.48 -10.03 -12.38
CA GLY A 559 -23.47 -9.93 -11.30
C GLY A 559 -23.11 -8.91 -10.22
N GLN A 560 -21.84 -8.73 -9.90
CA GLN A 560 -21.38 -7.69 -8.96
C GLN A 560 -21.49 -6.30 -9.60
N ILE A 561 -21.10 -6.16 -10.88
CA ILE A 561 -21.24 -4.91 -11.63
C ILE A 561 -22.72 -4.51 -11.73
N ASN A 562 -23.60 -5.43 -12.08
CA ASN A 562 -25.04 -5.18 -12.18
C ASN A 562 -25.67 -4.81 -10.84
N ALA A 563 -25.06 -5.23 -9.72
CA ALA A 563 -25.53 -4.90 -8.36
C ALA A 563 -25.02 -3.53 -7.86
N LEU A 564 -24.04 -2.91 -8.54
CA LEU A 564 -23.53 -1.61 -8.13
C LEU A 564 -24.65 -0.56 -8.08
N ALA A 565 -24.70 0.17 -6.96
CA ALA A 565 -25.53 1.37 -6.82
C ALA A 565 -24.66 2.61 -7.04
N SER A 566 -25.08 3.49 -7.95
CA SER A 566 -24.32 4.69 -8.29
C SER A 566 -25.27 5.86 -8.60
N ASP A 567 -24.85 7.07 -8.21
CA ASP A 567 -25.55 8.32 -8.53
C ASP A 567 -25.13 8.86 -9.94
N ILE A 568 -24.06 8.32 -10.52
CA ILE A 568 -23.54 8.68 -11.84
C ILE A 568 -23.50 7.46 -12.76
N PRO A 569 -23.59 7.63 -14.08
CA PRO A 569 -23.47 6.54 -15.05
C PRO A 569 -22.18 5.75 -14.88
N TYR A 570 -22.23 4.45 -15.16
CA TYR A 570 -21.02 3.60 -15.20
C TYR A 570 -21.08 2.60 -16.34
N GLY A 571 -19.90 2.14 -16.74
CA GLY A 571 -19.73 1.20 -17.82
C GLY A 571 -18.65 0.15 -17.58
N ILE A 572 -18.43 -0.68 -18.61
CA ILE A 572 -17.42 -1.74 -18.61
C ILE A 572 -16.55 -1.65 -19.87
N ILE A 573 -15.34 -2.20 -19.80
CA ILE A 573 -14.57 -2.53 -21.02
C ILE A 573 -15.16 -3.81 -21.60
N ALA A 574 -15.57 -3.76 -22.86
CA ALA A 574 -16.23 -4.88 -23.52
C ALA A 574 -15.44 -5.47 -24.70
N TYR A 575 -14.47 -4.73 -25.25
CA TYR A 575 -13.59 -5.17 -26.32
C TYR A 575 -12.15 -4.72 -26.09
N GLY A 576 -11.23 -5.55 -26.57
CA GLY A 576 -9.81 -5.23 -26.69
C GLY A 576 -8.91 -5.99 -25.73
N ARG A 577 -7.61 -5.74 -25.79
CA ARG A 577 -6.63 -6.36 -24.91
C ARG A 577 -6.59 -5.63 -23.59
N LEU A 578 -7.01 -6.30 -22.50
CA LEU A 578 -6.99 -5.71 -21.17
C LEU A 578 -5.54 -5.44 -20.71
N PRO A 579 -5.25 -4.27 -20.09
CA PRO A 579 -3.97 -4.01 -19.50
C PRO A 579 -3.76 -4.87 -18.24
N LEU A 580 -2.60 -5.52 -18.15
CA LEU A 580 -2.26 -6.43 -17.05
C LEU A 580 -1.29 -5.82 -16.06
N MET A 581 -0.37 -5.00 -16.54
CA MET A 581 0.63 -4.30 -15.71
C MET A 581 0.90 -2.91 -16.28
N LEU A 582 1.01 -1.94 -15.41
CA LEU A 582 1.60 -0.64 -15.72
C LEU A 582 3.03 -0.62 -15.17
N THR A 583 4.04 -0.41 -16.03
CA THR A 583 5.45 -0.49 -15.62
C THR A 583 6.18 0.82 -15.89
N ARG A 584 6.93 1.30 -14.92
CA ARG A 584 7.74 2.51 -15.07
C ARG A 584 9.04 2.24 -15.85
N ASN A 585 9.66 1.09 -15.65
CA ASN A 585 10.84 0.63 -16.39
C ASN A 585 10.39 -0.38 -17.45
N CYS A 586 10.53 -0.04 -18.74
CA CYS A 586 10.03 -0.88 -19.83
C CYS A 586 10.82 -2.21 -19.92
N PRO A 587 10.15 -3.38 -19.70
CA PRO A 587 10.84 -4.67 -19.70
C PRO A 587 11.42 -5.03 -21.07
N VAL A 588 10.74 -4.68 -22.17
CA VAL A 588 11.20 -4.96 -23.53
C VAL A 588 12.43 -4.14 -23.86
N LYS A 589 12.37 -2.81 -23.63
CA LYS A 589 13.51 -1.91 -23.87
C LYS A 589 14.78 -2.40 -23.16
N GLN A 590 14.66 -2.79 -21.90
CA GLN A 590 15.81 -3.20 -21.09
C GLN A 590 16.36 -4.56 -21.53
N ALA A 591 15.48 -5.48 -21.92
CA ALA A 591 15.88 -6.82 -22.38
C ALA A 591 16.63 -6.82 -23.73
N VAL A 592 16.28 -5.90 -24.65
CA VAL A 592 16.83 -5.84 -26.02
C VAL A 592 17.83 -4.70 -26.22
N GLY A 593 18.14 -3.94 -25.16
CA GLY A 593 19.15 -2.87 -25.19
C GLY A 593 18.69 -1.57 -25.87
N GLY A 594 17.39 -1.32 -26.02
CA GLY A 594 16.85 -0.05 -26.53
C GLY A 594 15.60 -0.17 -27.39
N CYS A 595 14.90 0.95 -27.57
CA CYS A 595 13.65 0.99 -28.33
C CYS A 595 13.81 0.66 -29.83
N LYS A 596 15.00 0.89 -30.40
CA LYS A 596 15.28 0.55 -31.81
C LYS A 596 15.17 -0.96 -32.10
N ASN A 597 15.38 -1.79 -31.08
CA ASN A 597 15.31 -3.25 -31.17
C ASN A 597 14.00 -3.80 -30.55
N CYS A 598 12.99 -2.96 -30.37
CA CYS A 598 11.75 -3.35 -29.70
C CYS A 598 11.06 -4.52 -30.39
N THR A 599 10.76 -5.58 -29.63
CA THR A 599 10.05 -6.77 -30.12
C THR A 599 8.54 -6.68 -29.97
N GLY A 600 8.03 -5.55 -29.46
CA GLY A 600 6.60 -5.28 -29.27
C GLY A 600 5.94 -6.01 -28.10
N GLY A 601 6.64 -6.88 -27.39
CA GLY A 601 6.06 -7.60 -26.25
C GLY A 601 6.94 -8.68 -25.64
N LEU A 602 6.29 -9.50 -24.82
CA LEU A 602 6.90 -10.57 -24.03
C LEU A 602 6.28 -11.92 -24.37
N THR A 603 7.06 -12.99 -24.37
CA THR A 603 6.56 -14.35 -24.52
C THR A 603 6.75 -15.10 -23.21
N ASP A 604 5.70 -15.76 -22.71
CA ASP A 604 5.76 -16.59 -21.51
C ASP A 604 6.32 -17.99 -21.81
N ARG A 605 6.51 -18.81 -20.78
CA ARG A 605 7.00 -20.19 -20.86
C ARG A 605 6.10 -21.13 -21.69
N THR A 606 4.85 -20.73 -21.95
CA THR A 606 3.89 -21.53 -22.76
C THR A 606 3.83 -21.09 -24.22
N GLY A 607 4.64 -20.08 -24.60
CA GLY A 607 4.66 -19.50 -25.94
C GLY A 607 3.58 -18.45 -26.21
N ARG A 608 2.84 -18.00 -25.20
CA ARG A 608 1.84 -16.93 -25.34
C ARG A 608 2.54 -15.59 -25.42
N PHE A 609 2.15 -14.78 -26.39
CA PHE A 609 2.68 -13.43 -26.59
C PHE A 609 1.80 -12.38 -25.92
N PHE A 610 2.41 -11.53 -25.10
CA PHE A 610 1.80 -10.43 -24.37
C PHE A 610 2.32 -9.12 -24.97
N PRO A 611 1.51 -8.39 -25.76
CA PRO A 611 1.94 -7.12 -26.33
C PRO A 611 2.31 -6.12 -25.24
N VAL A 612 3.28 -5.24 -25.51
CA VAL A 612 3.68 -4.14 -24.63
C VAL A 612 3.49 -2.83 -25.38
N ARG A 613 2.63 -1.98 -24.85
CA ARG A 613 2.37 -0.63 -25.31
C ARG A 613 3.14 0.36 -24.45
N CYS A 614 3.68 1.43 -25.00
CA CYS A 614 4.34 2.49 -24.22
C CYS A 614 3.91 3.88 -24.69
N ASP A 615 3.88 4.82 -23.72
CA ASP A 615 3.61 6.25 -23.95
C ASP A 615 4.87 7.12 -23.82
N GLY A 616 6.06 6.50 -23.74
CA GLY A 616 7.34 7.18 -23.52
C GLY A 616 7.70 7.37 -22.04
N THR A 617 6.73 7.35 -21.15
CA THR A 617 6.90 7.52 -19.69
C THR A 617 6.74 6.22 -18.93
N ALA A 618 5.75 5.44 -19.31
CA ALA A 618 5.42 4.12 -18.77
C ALA A 618 5.14 3.13 -19.90
N SER A 619 5.03 1.87 -19.53
CA SER A 619 4.64 0.80 -20.47
C SER A 619 3.56 -0.06 -19.87
N GLU A 620 2.64 -0.53 -20.70
CA GLU A 620 1.57 -1.44 -20.31
C GLU A 620 1.78 -2.80 -20.95
N VAL A 621 1.84 -3.83 -20.14
CA VAL A 621 1.76 -5.21 -20.60
C VAL A 621 0.30 -5.55 -20.82
N LEU A 622 -0.08 -5.90 -22.03
CA LEU A 622 -1.45 -6.22 -22.42
C LEU A 622 -1.70 -7.72 -22.38
N ASN A 623 -2.97 -8.12 -22.24
CA ASN A 623 -3.36 -9.52 -22.29
C ASN A 623 -3.05 -10.16 -23.66
N SER A 624 -2.64 -11.42 -23.64
CA SER A 624 -2.39 -12.21 -24.84
C SER A 624 -3.66 -12.48 -25.66
N GLU A 625 -4.84 -12.41 -25.06
CA GLU A 625 -6.15 -12.66 -25.66
C GLU A 625 -6.98 -11.38 -25.71
N VAL A 626 -7.83 -11.26 -26.74
CA VAL A 626 -8.76 -10.13 -26.91
C VAL A 626 -10.02 -10.39 -26.09
N LEU A 627 -10.42 -9.44 -25.24
CA LEU A 627 -11.73 -9.45 -24.62
C LEU A 627 -12.80 -9.21 -25.68
N VAL A 628 -13.82 -10.06 -25.73
CA VAL A 628 -14.97 -9.90 -26.64
C VAL A 628 -16.25 -10.16 -25.86
N MET A 629 -17.19 -9.20 -25.88
CA MET A 629 -18.48 -9.27 -25.21
C MET A 629 -19.66 -8.97 -26.15
N SER A 630 -19.43 -8.88 -27.47
CA SER A 630 -20.42 -8.38 -28.44
C SER A 630 -21.75 -9.16 -28.45
N ASP A 631 -21.71 -10.49 -28.22
CA ASP A 631 -22.87 -11.40 -28.17
C ASP A 631 -23.45 -11.57 -26.73
N ARG A 632 -22.94 -10.81 -25.73
CA ARG A 632 -23.31 -10.93 -24.32
C ARG A 632 -23.63 -9.59 -23.65
N LEU A 633 -23.79 -8.52 -24.43
CA LEU A 633 -24.04 -7.19 -23.89
C LEU A 633 -25.35 -7.09 -23.11
N ASP A 634 -26.34 -7.90 -23.46
CA ASP A 634 -27.63 -7.90 -22.77
C ASP A 634 -27.54 -8.33 -21.30
N GLU A 635 -26.49 -9.09 -20.94
CA GLU A 635 -26.24 -9.55 -19.58
C GLU A 635 -25.66 -8.42 -18.68
N ALA A 636 -25.13 -7.33 -19.25
CA ALA A 636 -24.53 -6.21 -18.52
C ALA A 636 -25.52 -5.08 -18.34
N GLU A 637 -25.93 -4.78 -17.11
CA GLU A 637 -26.80 -3.65 -16.76
C GLU A 637 -25.98 -2.38 -16.50
N VAL A 638 -25.43 -1.79 -17.57
CA VAL A 638 -24.54 -0.62 -17.51
C VAL A 638 -25.00 0.48 -18.45
N SER A 639 -24.56 1.72 -18.25
CA SER A 639 -24.90 2.89 -19.09
C SER A 639 -24.13 2.88 -20.40
N PHE A 640 -22.89 2.43 -20.40
CA PHE A 640 -22.04 2.39 -21.59
C PHE A 640 -21.11 1.17 -21.60
N VAL A 641 -20.64 0.83 -22.78
CA VAL A 641 -19.58 -0.15 -22.99
C VAL A 641 -18.44 0.48 -23.76
N GLN A 642 -17.21 0.20 -23.33
CA GLN A 642 -16.00 0.76 -23.92
C GLN A 642 -15.29 -0.29 -24.77
N LEU A 643 -14.94 0.09 -26.01
CA LEU A 643 -14.21 -0.72 -26.97
C LEU A 643 -12.79 -0.18 -27.07
N ASN A 644 -11.79 -0.95 -26.65
CA ASN A 644 -10.38 -0.52 -26.65
C ASN A 644 -9.69 -1.06 -27.89
N PHE A 645 -9.46 -0.20 -28.84
CA PHE A 645 -8.72 -0.49 -30.07
C PHE A 645 -7.23 -0.22 -29.87
N ASN A 646 -6.37 -1.12 -30.32
CA ASN A 646 -4.92 -1.00 -30.21
C ASN A 646 -4.30 -0.74 -31.60
N ASP A 647 -4.26 -1.76 -32.42
CA ASP A 647 -3.64 -1.78 -33.76
C ASP A 647 -4.64 -2.12 -34.89
N GLU A 648 -5.93 -2.08 -34.56
CA GLU A 648 -6.98 -2.32 -35.54
C GLU A 648 -7.04 -1.21 -36.61
N THR A 649 -7.18 -1.62 -37.88
CA THR A 649 -7.37 -0.67 -38.98
C THR A 649 -8.76 -0.02 -38.92
N PRO A 650 -8.96 1.14 -39.55
CA PRO A 650 -10.25 1.80 -39.63
C PRO A 650 -11.39 0.90 -40.11
N GLU A 651 -11.14 0.01 -41.09
CA GLU A 651 -12.12 -0.97 -41.60
C GLU A 651 -12.49 -2.00 -40.55
N LYS A 652 -11.49 -2.54 -39.82
CA LYS A 652 -11.73 -3.49 -38.73
C LYS A 652 -12.49 -2.83 -37.59
N ILE A 653 -12.20 -1.58 -37.25
CA ILE A 653 -12.93 -0.78 -36.25
C ILE A 653 -14.41 -0.64 -36.63
N LYS A 654 -14.72 -0.25 -37.87
CA LYS A 654 -16.11 -0.18 -38.36
C LYS A 654 -16.84 -1.52 -38.25
N HIS A 655 -16.16 -2.61 -38.62
CA HIS A 655 -16.71 -3.98 -38.51
C HIS A 655 -17.05 -4.32 -37.05
N ILE A 656 -16.12 -4.06 -36.12
CA ILE A 656 -16.31 -4.35 -34.70
C ILE A 656 -17.45 -3.51 -34.12
N ILE A 657 -17.49 -2.19 -34.40
CA ILE A 657 -18.58 -1.30 -33.94
C ILE A 657 -19.93 -1.83 -34.41
N SER A 658 -20.03 -2.23 -35.70
CA SER A 658 -21.25 -2.79 -36.25
C SER A 658 -21.66 -4.09 -35.54
N ALA A 659 -20.71 -4.96 -35.21
CA ALA A 659 -21.00 -6.19 -34.46
C ALA A 659 -21.54 -5.89 -33.05
N TYR A 660 -20.95 -4.93 -32.32
CA TYR A 660 -21.41 -4.50 -31.00
C TYR A 660 -22.79 -3.84 -31.04
N LYS A 661 -23.05 -3.00 -32.04
CA LYS A 661 -24.36 -2.38 -32.25
C LYS A 661 -25.47 -3.41 -32.47
N ASN A 662 -25.16 -4.47 -33.20
CA ASN A 662 -26.15 -5.49 -33.63
C ASN A 662 -26.14 -6.76 -32.77
N GLY A 663 -25.36 -6.81 -31.66
CA GLY A 663 -25.25 -7.99 -30.81
C GLY A 663 -24.70 -9.23 -31.51
N ARG A 664 -23.87 -9.06 -32.58
CA ARG A 664 -23.33 -10.18 -33.35
C ARG A 664 -22.04 -10.68 -32.72
N LYS A 665 -21.86 -12.00 -32.70
CA LYS A 665 -20.62 -12.63 -32.28
C LYS A 665 -19.48 -12.24 -33.22
N LEU A 666 -18.37 -11.83 -32.63
CA LEU A 666 -17.11 -11.63 -33.35
C LEU A 666 -16.28 -12.91 -33.26
N ASP A 667 -15.69 -13.31 -34.37
CA ASP A 667 -14.75 -14.42 -34.41
C ASP A 667 -13.33 -13.90 -34.41
N GLU A 668 -12.71 -13.90 -33.23
CA GLU A 668 -11.29 -13.60 -33.02
C GLU A 668 -10.55 -14.91 -32.70
N GLU A 669 -9.36 -15.13 -33.28
CA GLU A 669 -8.60 -16.39 -33.13
C GLU A 669 -8.30 -16.73 -31.65
N LYS A 670 -8.07 -15.71 -30.82
CA LYS A 670 -7.77 -15.87 -29.38
C LYS A 670 -8.58 -14.85 -28.60
N MET A 671 -9.73 -15.26 -28.11
CA MET A 671 -10.63 -14.41 -27.34
C MET A 671 -10.85 -14.91 -25.92
N THR A 672 -11.16 -13.97 -25.03
CA THR A 672 -11.53 -14.23 -23.64
C THR A 672 -12.79 -13.45 -23.27
N ARG A 673 -13.50 -13.90 -22.24
CA ARG A 673 -14.55 -13.14 -21.55
C ARG A 673 -13.98 -12.41 -20.30
N GLY A 674 -12.67 -12.36 -20.16
CA GLY A 674 -12.01 -11.75 -19.00
C GLY A 674 -12.40 -12.45 -17.69
N LEU A 675 -12.70 -11.65 -16.68
CA LEU A 675 -13.13 -12.09 -15.35
C LEU A 675 -14.64 -11.97 -15.13
N TYR A 676 -15.40 -11.49 -16.11
CA TYR A 676 -16.83 -11.20 -15.97
C TYR A 676 -17.68 -12.41 -15.58
N TYR A 677 -17.26 -13.62 -15.91
CA TYR A 677 -17.97 -14.86 -15.56
C TYR A 677 -17.26 -15.66 -14.46
N ARG A 678 -15.95 -15.74 -14.49
CA ARG A 678 -15.21 -16.54 -13.51
C ARG A 678 -14.87 -15.75 -12.22
N GLY A 679 -14.75 -14.44 -12.36
CA GLY A 679 -14.39 -13.53 -11.26
C GLY A 679 -12.98 -13.76 -10.73
N ILE A 680 -12.74 -13.17 -9.55
CA ILE A 680 -11.52 -13.35 -8.75
C ILE A 680 -11.86 -14.09 -7.45
N ILE A 681 -10.83 -14.74 -6.90
CA ILE A 681 -10.89 -15.42 -5.61
C ILE A 681 -10.72 -14.41 -4.50
#